data_4069c99866f7d085fdeaa5b2e5ed7e11
#
_entry.id   4069c99866f7d085fdeaa5b2e5ed7e11
#
_cell.length_a   1.000
_cell.length_b   1.000
_cell.length_c   1.000
_cell.angle_alpha   90.00
_cell.angle_beta   90.00
_cell.angle_gamma   90.00
#
_symmetry.space_group_name_H-M   'P 1'
#
loop_
_entity.id
_entity.type
_entity.pdbx_description
1 polymer ?
#
loop_
_entity_poly.entity_id
_entity_poly.type
_entity_poly.pdbx_seq_one_letter_code
_entity_poly.pdbx_strand_id
1 'polypeptide(L)'
;ELLDKMLLAVADADVISGWHSEFFDMPYVVKRTEMVLGKKATSRWCFPGCRYPKFDKQTKFGTEEVIVKIFGRNHLDYEQLFKKFTYEGRPSFSLAAILADELDIDKLEFGEYAGSLEELYNNRFDVFLLYNIRDVEGIVQLDKKFKFIGIVNQMAHETTVTFESILGTVRYVETGITGFANYRLGKVVQDKIITQEHERVEGAIVLTPRRGLHEKIGSVDLKSLYPNTIRALNISPEMFIGQFSNGEVDWYGISIGDDQEHTLEMDDGESFAGTGAEWRVILAENKWAISGYGTVFNQADGPGVLPTILGEWYDERVKLQKEKKRYGGLHEKETDSVKKLEYHELMEYYDLLQLTKKIAMNSMYGALLNAFFRFGRRELGASTTGSGRQITCHMMGTISEFFTGVYSLPVKTTEVGKDKKVRNIYITDPVSPVIYGDTDSAYVVMPADTLEAAIEMADLMADYVNASFQEFMKDRFMCQPGFDTLIGASREIVAVRGLFQAKKKYICRVIDQEGKKVDKLKSMGSEIKKSDTPKIIQGFLKEVLNKILDGRGYTEVETFIIEQRDVLIKKASNLDIITMGVDMQVNNLTQYYDDWKKIEQATGKRVNLPGHVRASINYNEAMIHYEGPHAQLIAGGNKVKLFYLNPNEWKFTRIAFPSDIVRFPKWFLENFTVNYSLTEQKMIDLKLSGMFEAINWEVPNRQTRLTNSLLEF
;
A
#
# COMPACT_ATOMS: atom_id res chain seq x y z
N GLU A 1 -34.43 13.76 25.18
CA GLU A 1 -35.07 14.05 23.90
C GLU A 1 -34.11 13.80 22.73
N LEU A 2 -32.90 14.42 22.67
CA LEU A 2 -31.95 14.22 21.53
C LEU A 2 -31.53 12.76 21.37
N LEU A 3 -31.10 12.08 22.45
CA LEU A 3 -30.76 10.67 22.44
C LEU A 3 -31.93 9.76 22.04
N ASP A 4 -33.16 10.07 22.46
CA ASP A 4 -34.33 9.31 22.02
C ASP A 4 -34.61 9.47 20.52
N LYS A 5 -34.47 10.67 19.95
CA LYS A 5 -34.59 10.91 18.53
C LYS A 5 -33.50 10.18 17.76
N MET A 6 -32.25 10.21 18.25
CA MET A 6 -31.14 9.47 17.64
C MET A 6 -31.40 7.95 17.65
N LEU A 7 -31.85 7.38 18.76
CA LEU A 7 -32.23 5.98 18.86
C LEU A 7 -33.40 5.59 17.96
N LEU A 8 -34.32 6.49 17.69
CA LEU A 8 -35.40 6.30 16.71
C LEU A 8 -34.86 6.34 15.27
N ALA A 9 -33.95 7.26 14.97
CA ALA A 9 -33.37 7.40 13.63
C ALA A 9 -32.52 6.18 13.21
N VAL A 10 -31.91 5.48 14.18
CA VAL A 10 -31.13 4.26 13.90
C VAL A 10 -31.95 2.97 14.08
N ALA A 11 -33.25 3.05 14.42
CA ALA A 11 -34.04 1.88 14.80
C ALA A 11 -34.16 0.83 13.71
N ASP A 12 -34.26 1.21 12.47
CA ASP A 12 -34.37 0.37 11.25
C ASP A 12 -33.09 0.26 10.45
N ALA A 13 -31.99 0.87 10.93
CA ALA A 13 -30.71 0.80 10.24
C ALA A 13 -30.03 -0.56 10.43
N ASP A 14 -29.60 -1.20 9.35
CA ASP A 14 -28.79 -2.42 9.35
C ASP A 14 -27.30 -2.14 9.56
N VAL A 15 -26.85 -1.00 9.04
CA VAL A 15 -25.44 -0.55 9.12
C VAL A 15 -25.38 0.86 9.69
N ILE A 16 -24.53 1.05 10.70
CA ILE A 16 -24.16 2.35 11.26
C ILE A 16 -22.72 2.61 10.84
N SER A 17 -22.44 3.81 10.32
CA SER A 17 -21.10 4.22 9.91
C SER A 17 -20.79 5.63 10.38
N GLY A 18 -19.51 5.91 10.52
CA GLY A 18 -18.97 7.22 10.90
C GLY A 18 -17.46 7.24 10.68
N TRP A 19 -16.85 8.39 10.83
CA TRP A 19 -15.39 8.54 10.74
C TRP A 19 -14.75 8.45 12.13
N HIS A 20 -13.85 7.51 12.34
CA HIS A 20 -13.23 7.22 13.64
C HIS A 20 -14.26 6.86 14.73
N SER A 21 -15.42 6.43 14.30
CA SER A 21 -16.61 6.25 15.16
C SER A 21 -16.52 5.01 16.07
N GLU A 22 -15.67 4.02 15.75
CA GLU A 22 -15.49 2.83 16.58
C GLU A 22 -14.85 3.17 17.93
N PHE A 23 -13.92 4.11 17.93
CA PHE A 23 -13.12 4.47 19.10
C PHE A 23 -13.63 5.70 19.86
N PHE A 24 -14.47 6.53 19.22
CA PHE A 24 -14.95 7.76 19.84
C PHE A 24 -16.48 7.82 19.94
N ASP A 25 -17.19 7.93 18.80
CA ASP A 25 -18.64 8.21 18.81
C ASP A 25 -19.44 7.09 19.44
N MET A 26 -19.24 5.85 19.04
CA MET A 26 -20.03 4.72 19.53
C MET A 26 -19.83 4.45 21.03
N PRO A 27 -18.63 4.39 21.58
CA PRO A 27 -18.43 4.30 23.02
C PRO A 27 -19.08 5.44 23.80
N TYR A 28 -18.96 6.67 23.28
CA TYR A 28 -19.53 7.84 23.92
C TYR A 28 -21.06 7.82 23.93
N VAL A 29 -21.72 7.64 22.78
CA VAL A 29 -23.19 7.72 22.69
C VAL A 29 -23.87 6.57 23.41
N VAL A 30 -23.30 5.36 23.39
CA VAL A 30 -23.83 4.22 24.14
C VAL A 30 -23.70 4.46 25.64
N LYS A 31 -22.54 4.95 26.10
CA LYS A 31 -22.35 5.28 27.54
C LYS A 31 -23.22 6.45 27.95
N ARG A 32 -23.37 7.46 27.12
CA ARG A 32 -24.27 8.59 27.40
C ARG A 32 -25.73 8.17 27.47
N THR A 33 -26.15 7.22 26.62
CA THR A 33 -27.48 6.61 26.67
C THR A 33 -27.72 5.92 28.02
N GLU A 34 -26.74 5.14 28.50
CA GLU A 34 -26.82 4.49 29.81
C GLU A 34 -26.99 5.50 30.95
N MET A 35 -26.21 6.59 30.92
CA MET A 35 -26.22 7.62 31.94
C MET A 35 -27.54 8.43 32.00
N VAL A 36 -28.10 8.76 30.81
CA VAL A 36 -29.26 9.69 30.72
C VAL A 36 -30.59 8.95 30.68
N LEU A 37 -30.65 7.83 29.95
CA LEU A 37 -31.90 7.07 29.73
C LEU A 37 -31.94 5.74 30.50
N GLY A 38 -30.85 5.39 31.17
CA GLY A 38 -30.70 4.15 31.94
C GLY A 38 -30.26 2.96 31.07
N LYS A 39 -29.75 1.93 31.76
CA LYS A 39 -29.18 0.73 31.15
C LYS A 39 -30.12 0.03 30.16
N LYS A 40 -31.41 -0.03 30.45
CA LYS A 40 -32.40 -0.68 29.55
C LYS A 40 -32.47 0.01 28.19
N ALA A 41 -32.30 1.32 28.12
CA ALA A 41 -32.37 2.07 26.88
C ALA A 41 -31.19 1.75 25.93
N THR A 42 -30.05 1.28 26.45
CA THR A 42 -28.89 0.92 25.63
C THR A 42 -29.17 -0.27 24.72
N SER A 43 -30.15 -1.14 25.03
CA SER A 43 -30.54 -2.24 24.14
C SER A 43 -31.06 -1.76 22.79
N ARG A 44 -31.53 -0.51 22.68
CA ARG A 44 -32.04 0.09 21.43
C ARG A 44 -30.93 0.33 20.39
N TRP A 45 -29.65 0.34 20.81
CA TRP A 45 -28.50 0.33 19.88
C TRP A 45 -28.33 -1.01 19.17
N CYS A 46 -28.87 -2.09 19.77
CA CYS A 46 -28.87 -3.42 19.19
C CYS A 46 -30.18 -3.70 18.44
N PHE A 47 -30.18 -4.71 17.58
CA PHE A 47 -31.41 -5.17 16.94
C PHE A 47 -32.37 -5.77 18.03
N PRO A 48 -33.68 -5.60 17.87
CA PRO A 48 -34.65 -6.16 18.84
C PRO A 48 -34.45 -7.66 19.11
N GLY A 49 -34.42 -8.04 20.38
CA GLY A 49 -34.17 -9.43 20.80
C GLY A 49 -32.71 -9.81 20.95
N CYS A 50 -31.77 -8.95 20.59
CA CYS A 50 -30.34 -9.19 20.77
C CYS A 50 -29.87 -8.81 22.19
N ARG A 51 -28.59 -9.18 22.48
CA ARG A 51 -27.91 -8.83 23.73
C ARG A 51 -27.74 -7.32 23.89
N TYR A 52 -27.50 -6.86 25.11
CA TYR A 52 -27.08 -5.48 25.37
C TYR A 52 -25.71 -5.20 24.75
N PRO A 53 -25.41 -3.94 24.37
CA PRO A 53 -24.09 -3.56 23.90
C PRO A 53 -23.01 -3.99 24.92
N LYS A 54 -21.86 -4.44 24.38
CA LYS A 54 -20.73 -4.89 25.22
C LYS A 54 -19.54 -3.96 24.99
N PHE A 55 -19.00 -3.41 26.06
CA PHE A 55 -17.74 -2.68 26.04
C PHE A 55 -16.58 -3.66 26.14
N ASP A 56 -15.65 -3.56 25.22
CA ASP A 56 -14.38 -4.30 25.20
C ASP A 56 -13.22 -3.31 25.20
N LYS A 57 -12.09 -3.69 25.79
CA LYS A 57 -10.83 -2.93 25.73
C LYS A 57 -9.88 -3.57 24.72
N GLN A 58 -9.27 -2.75 23.91
CA GLN A 58 -8.20 -3.17 23.00
C GLN A 58 -6.94 -2.38 23.30
N THR A 59 -5.79 -3.05 23.33
CA THR A 59 -4.50 -2.37 23.44
C THR A 59 -3.89 -2.24 22.06
N LYS A 60 -3.73 -1.01 21.56
CA LYS A 60 -3.14 -0.72 20.28
C LYS A 60 -1.99 0.29 20.47
N PHE A 61 -0.79 -0.09 20.02
CA PHE A 61 0.42 0.72 20.17
C PHE A 61 0.71 1.21 21.62
N GLY A 62 0.32 0.42 22.63
CA GLY A 62 0.53 0.75 24.05
C GLY A 62 -0.54 1.64 24.66
N THR A 63 -1.59 2.00 23.92
CA THR A 63 -2.73 2.78 24.40
C THR A 63 -3.96 1.85 24.53
N GLU A 64 -4.66 1.90 25.67
CA GLU A 64 -5.95 1.22 25.81
C GLU A 64 -7.03 2.04 25.11
N GLU A 65 -7.70 1.42 24.14
CA GLU A 65 -8.86 1.97 23.45
C GLU A 65 -10.12 1.18 23.86
N VAL A 66 -11.21 1.88 24.09
CA VAL A 66 -12.50 1.28 24.43
C VAL A 66 -13.35 1.22 23.18
N ILE A 67 -13.82 0.02 22.83
CA ILE A 67 -14.76 -0.20 21.75
C ILE A 67 -16.09 -0.72 22.28
N VAL A 68 -17.15 -0.53 21.53
CA VAL A 68 -18.48 -1.04 21.83
C VAL A 68 -18.96 -1.96 20.73
N LYS A 69 -19.29 -3.19 21.10
CA LYS A 69 -19.98 -4.13 20.20
C LYS A 69 -21.49 -4.00 20.37
N ILE A 70 -22.15 -3.67 19.28
CA ILE A 70 -23.61 -3.72 19.13
C ILE A 70 -23.97 -5.03 18.44
N PHE A 71 -25.14 -5.60 18.76
CA PHE A 71 -25.54 -6.91 18.26
C PHE A 71 -26.76 -6.80 17.34
N GLY A 72 -26.73 -7.57 16.26
CA GLY A 72 -27.79 -7.61 15.24
C GLY A 72 -27.76 -6.44 14.25
N ARG A 73 -26.89 -5.45 14.46
CA ARG A 73 -26.55 -4.37 13.52
C ARG A 73 -25.07 -4.36 13.31
N ASN A 74 -24.63 -3.89 12.14
CA ASN A 74 -23.23 -3.78 11.82
C ASN A 74 -22.77 -2.34 12.07
N HIS A 75 -21.65 -2.18 12.77
CA HIS A 75 -20.95 -0.90 12.85
C HIS A 75 -19.70 -0.97 11.98
N LEU A 76 -19.60 -0.09 10.99
CA LEU A 76 -18.48 0.00 10.08
C LEU A 76 -17.84 1.39 10.19
N ASP A 77 -16.70 1.46 10.84
CA ASP A 77 -15.92 2.70 10.87
C ASP A 77 -15.33 3.00 9.50
N TYR A 78 -15.79 4.09 8.88
CA TYR A 78 -15.42 4.44 7.51
C TYR A 78 -13.92 4.80 7.37
N GLU A 79 -13.28 5.32 8.43
CA GLU A 79 -11.84 5.54 8.46
C GLU A 79 -11.08 4.21 8.32
N GLN A 80 -11.53 3.16 8.99
CA GLN A 80 -10.91 1.84 8.90
C GLN A 80 -11.14 1.21 7.52
N LEU A 81 -12.33 1.36 6.94
CA LEU A 81 -12.60 0.93 5.56
C LEU A 81 -11.70 1.67 4.58
N PHE A 82 -11.59 2.98 4.74
CA PHE A 82 -10.72 3.79 3.90
C PHE A 82 -9.25 3.34 3.98
N LYS A 83 -8.72 3.12 5.18
CA LYS A 83 -7.36 2.60 5.39
C LYS A 83 -7.15 1.20 4.81
N LYS A 84 -8.17 0.35 4.88
CA LYS A 84 -8.09 -1.03 4.38
C LYS A 84 -8.08 -1.11 2.85
N PHE A 85 -8.92 -0.32 2.19
CA PHE A 85 -9.14 -0.43 0.75
C PHE A 85 -8.34 0.58 -0.08
N THR A 86 -7.75 1.61 0.55
CA THR A 86 -6.81 2.52 -0.08
C THR A 86 -5.39 2.20 0.40
N TYR A 87 -4.58 1.61 -0.46
CA TYR A 87 -3.20 1.21 -0.10
C TYR A 87 -2.19 2.38 -0.10
N GLU A 88 -2.62 3.59 -0.39
CA GLU A 88 -1.75 4.76 -0.43
C GLU A 88 -1.51 5.33 0.98
N GLY A 89 -0.24 5.49 1.35
CA GLY A 89 0.12 6.22 2.56
C GLY A 89 -0.24 7.71 2.42
N ARG A 90 -0.97 8.26 3.40
CA ARG A 90 -1.43 9.65 3.39
C ARG A 90 -0.87 10.44 4.57
N PRO A 91 -0.67 11.75 4.41
CA PRO A 91 -0.17 12.62 5.49
C PRO A 91 -1.08 12.58 6.71
N SER A 92 -2.39 12.61 6.48
CA SER A 92 -3.41 12.57 7.52
C SER A 92 -4.59 11.71 7.09
N PHE A 93 -5.16 10.99 8.06
CA PHE A 93 -6.44 10.30 7.91
C PHE A 93 -7.57 11.05 8.64
N SER A 94 -7.40 12.35 8.97
CA SER A 94 -8.52 13.15 9.44
C SER A 94 -9.56 13.31 8.32
N LEU A 95 -10.85 13.34 8.68
CA LEU A 95 -11.92 13.47 7.69
C LEU A 95 -11.69 14.68 6.79
N ALA A 96 -11.32 15.83 7.36
CA ALA A 96 -11.02 17.04 6.61
C ALA A 96 -9.92 16.87 5.56
N ALA A 97 -8.81 16.18 5.92
CA ALA A 97 -7.72 15.93 4.98
C ALA A 97 -8.17 15.02 3.84
N ILE A 98 -8.95 13.99 4.14
CA ILE A 98 -9.44 13.06 3.13
C ILE A 98 -10.49 13.72 2.22
N LEU A 99 -11.40 14.54 2.77
CA LEU A 99 -12.38 15.28 1.96
C LEU A 99 -11.69 16.26 0.99
N ALA A 100 -10.68 16.98 1.46
CA ALA A 100 -9.90 17.87 0.62
C ALA A 100 -9.12 17.14 -0.46
N ASP A 101 -8.50 15.98 -0.13
CA ASP A 101 -7.67 15.21 -1.07
C ASP A 101 -8.51 14.46 -2.11
N GLU A 102 -9.69 13.97 -1.71
CA GLU A 102 -10.49 13.09 -2.56
C GLU A 102 -11.64 13.76 -3.26
N LEU A 103 -12.18 14.82 -2.70
CA LEU A 103 -13.40 15.47 -3.19
C LEU A 103 -13.20 16.96 -3.50
N ASP A 104 -11.99 17.51 -3.27
CA ASP A 104 -11.73 18.96 -3.34
C ASP A 104 -12.70 19.79 -2.45
N ILE A 105 -13.14 19.18 -1.34
CA ILE A 105 -14.01 19.85 -0.36
C ILE A 105 -13.14 20.40 0.75
N ASP A 106 -13.02 21.71 0.81
CA ASP A 106 -12.34 22.38 1.91
C ASP A 106 -13.18 22.30 3.20
N LYS A 107 -12.47 22.10 4.32
CA LYS A 107 -13.07 22.14 5.64
C LYS A 107 -13.68 23.52 5.89
N LEU A 108 -14.83 23.55 6.57
CA LEU A 108 -15.36 24.79 7.12
C LEU A 108 -14.40 25.26 8.22
N GLU A 109 -13.61 26.29 7.93
CA GLU A 109 -12.67 26.85 8.90
C GLU A 109 -13.43 27.62 9.97
N PHE A 110 -13.68 26.96 11.11
CA PHE A 110 -14.34 27.63 12.25
C PHE A 110 -13.41 28.59 13.00
N GLY A 111 -12.10 28.55 12.73
CA GLY A 111 -11.10 29.42 13.35
C GLY A 111 -11.35 30.92 13.14
N GLU A 112 -12.10 31.30 12.09
CA GLU A 112 -12.59 32.66 11.89
C GLU A 112 -13.70 33.09 12.88
N TYR A 113 -14.41 32.08 13.44
CA TYR A 113 -15.59 32.31 14.28
C TYR A 113 -15.35 32.04 15.75
N ALA A 114 -14.44 31.12 16.08
CA ALA A 114 -14.18 30.70 17.45
C ALA A 114 -12.79 30.02 17.60
N GLY A 115 -12.21 30.09 18.78
CA GLY A 115 -10.92 29.46 19.10
C GLY A 115 -11.01 27.96 19.41
N SER A 116 -12.23 27.46 19.70
CA SER A 116 -12.50 26.05 19.98
C SER A 116 -13.91 25.62 19.55
N LEU A 117 -14.14 24.31 19.41
CA LEU A 117 -15.50 23.78 19.14
C LEU A 117 -16.48 24.09 20.27
N GLU A 118 -16.02 24.14 21.52
CA GLU A 118 -16.84 24.51 22.67
C GLU A 118 -17.28 25.98 22.57
N GLU A 119 -16.36 26.87 22.23
CA GLU A 119 -16.65 28.28 22.03
C GLU A 119 -17.60 28.47 20.82
N LEU A 120 -17.39 27.70 19.73
CA LEU A 120 -18.26 27.69 18.56
C LEU A 120 -19.70 27.26 18.95
N TYR A 121 -19.81 26.19 19.72
CA TYR A 121 -21.10 25.68 20.23
C TYR A 121 -21.85 26.73 21.06
N ASN A 122 -21.14 27.41 21.95
CA ASN A 122 -21.75 28.38 22.86
C ASN A 122 -22.09 29.72 22.19
N ASN A 123 -21.28 30.18 21.25
CA ASN A 123 -21.39 31.53 20.69
C ASN A 123 -21.94 31.56 19.25
N ARG A 124 -21.76 30.49 18.45
CA ARG A 124 -22.17 30.39 17.04
C ARG A 124 -22.69 29.00 16.73
N PHE A 125 -23.76 28.64 17.41
CA PHE A 125 -24.39 27.33 17.26
C PHE A 125 -24.84 27.02 15.81
N ASP A 126 -25.23 28.05 15.07
CA ASP A 126 -25.54 27.98 13.63
C ASP A 126 -24.36 27.41 12.82
N VAL A 127 -23.16 27.93 13.03
CA VAL A 127 -21.93 27.47 12.36
C VAL A 127 -21.51 26.08 12.87
N PHE A 128 -21.65 25.83 14.17
CA PHE A 128 -21.39 24.50 14.75
C PHE A 128 -22.26 23.41 14.11
N LEU A 129 -23.54 23.71 13.91
CA LEU A 129 -24.48 22.78 13.28
C LEU A 129 -24.11 22.52 11.81
N LEU A 130 -23.80 23.57 11.05
CA LEU A 130 -23.34 23.44 9.65
C LEU A 130 -22.04 22.63 9.55
N TYR A 131 -21.10 22.84 10.47
CA TYR A 131 -19.87 22.07 10.55
C TYR A 131 -20.16 20.57 10.71
N ASN A 132 -21.05 20.22 11.68
CA ASN A 132 -21.42 18.84 11.94
C ASN A 132 -22.15 18.18 10.75
N ILE A 133 -23.09 18.91 10.11
CA ILE A 133 -23.80 18.42 8.91
C ILE A 133 -22.79 18.12 7.79
N ARG A 134 -21.82 19.01 7.57
CA ARG A 134 -20.82 18.86 6.51
C ARG A 134 -19.90 17.64 6.74
N ASP A 135 -19.53 17.36 7.98
CA ASP A 135 -18.76 16.16 8.32
C ASP A 135 -19.54 14.87 7.98
N VAL A 136 -20.83 14.83 8.25
CA VAL A 136 -21.69 13.67 7.92
C VAL A 136 -21.89 13.54 6.40
N GLU A 137 -22.23 14.65 5.72
CA GLU A 137 -22.39 14.67 4.26
C GLU A 137 -21.09 14.24 3.54
N GLY A 138 -19.94 14.64 4.08
CA GLY A 138 -18.64 14.26 3.55
C GLY A 138 -18.43 12.76 3.51
N ILE A 139 -18.82 12.03 4.57
CA ILE A 139 -18.73 10.56 4.61
C ILE A 139 -19.64 9.94 3.54
N VAL A 140 -20.87 10.45 3.40
CA VAL A 140 -21.81 9.99 2.36
C VAL A 140 -21.23 10.19 0.96
N GLN A 141 -20.57 11.33 0.70
CA GLN A 141 -19.93 11.60 -0.59
C GLN A 141 -18.71 10.71 -0.83
N LEU A 142 -17.93 10.42 0.21
CA LEU A 142 -16.83 9.46 0.12
C LEU A 142 -17.36 8.06 -0.23
N ASP A 143 -18.45 7.61 0.39
CA ASP A 143 -19.00 6.30 0.07
C ASP A 143 -19.64 6.26 -1.33
N LYS A 144 -20.24 7.35 -1.81
CA LYS A 144 -20.67 7.46 -3.20
C LYS A 144 -19.51 7.31 -4.19
N LYS A 145 -18.32 7.85 -3.86
CA LYS A 145 -17.12 7.73 -4.69
C LYS A 145 -16.47 6.36 -4.61
N PHE A 146 -16.27 5.84 -3.40
CA PHE A 146 -15.47 4.62 -3.17
C PHE A 146 -16.29 3.34 -2.99
N LYS A 147 -17.56 3.47 -2.59
CA LYS A 147 -18.50 2.35 -2.39
C LYS A 147 -17.99 1.26 -1.43
N PHE A 148 -17.24 1.64 -0.41
CA PHE A 148 -16.61 0.68 0.51
C PHE A 148 -17.63 -0.14 1.31
N ILE A 149 -18.78 0.46 1.69
CA ILE A 149 -19.87 -0.28 2.33
C ILE A 149 -20.42 -1.36 1.39
N GLY A 150 -20.58 -1.03 0.10
CA GLY A 150 -20.97 -1.98 -0.94
C GLY A 150 -19.92 -3.09 -1.15
N ILE A 151 -18.62 -2.76 -1.12
CA ILE A 151 -17.53 -3.75 -1.18
C ILE A 151 -17.61 -4.71 -0.01
N VAL A 152 -17.76 -4.20 1.22
CA VAL A 152 -17.89 -5.03 2.42
C VAL A 152 -19.09 -5.95 2.33
N ASN A 153 -20.26 -5.42 1.90
CA ASN A 153 -21.47 -6.22 1.70
C ASN A 153 -21.24 -7.36 0.72
N GLN A 154 -20.67 -7.06 -0.46
CA GLN A 154 -20.40 -8.08 -1.48
C GLN A 154 -19.40 -9.13 -0.98
N MET A 155 -18.30 -8.72 -0.32
CA MET A 155 -17.32 -9.63 0.25
C MET A 155 -17.94 -10.52 1.35
N ALA A 156 -18.80 -9.96 2.20
CA ALA A 156 -19.47 -10.71 3.25
C ALA A 156 -20.39 -11.80 2.68
N HIS A 157 -21.11 -11.49 1.61
CA HIS A 157 -21.95 -12.47 0.89
C HIS A 157 -21.12 -13.58 0.24
N GLU A 158 -20.05 -13.22 -0.46
CA GLU A 158 -19.20 -14.20 -1.17
C GLU A 158 -18.46 -15.15 -0.23
N THR A 159 -18.04 -14.64 0.92
CA THR A 159 -17.25 -15.42 1.88
C THR A 159 -18.05 -15.91 3.08
N THR A 160 -19.38 -15.62 3.12
CA THR A 160 -20.30 -16.02 4.19
C THR A 160 -19.84 -15.62 5.59
N VAL A 161 -19.37 -14.40 5.74
CA VAL A 161 -18.92 -13.82 7.02
C VAL A 161 -19.73 -12.59 7.40
N THR A 162 -19.61 -12.16 8.66
CA THR A 162 -20.18 -10.88 9.10
C THR A 162 -19.38 -9.71 8.53
N PHE A 163 -20.00 -8.53 8.41
CA PHE A 163 -19.36 -7.31 7.92
C PHE A 163 -18.09 -6.95 8.69
N GLU A 164 -18.10 -7.03 10.02
CA GLU A 164 -16.93 -6.80 10.86
C GLU A 164 -15.76 -7.74 10.54
N SER A 165 -16.07 -8.98 10.15
CA SER A 165 -15.04 -9.98 9.80
C SER A 165 -14.25 -9.62 8.55
N ILE A 166 -14.79 -8.79 7.66
CA ILE A 166 -14.11 -8.34 6.45
C ILE A 166 -12.88 -7.49 6.77
N LEU A 167 -12.85 -6.78 7.89
CA LEU A 167 -11.66 -6.04 8.32
C LEU A 167 -10.48 -6.97 8.61
N GLY A 168 -10.72 -8.23 9.01
CA GLY A 168 -9.69 -9.26 9.24
C GLY A 168 -9.43 -10.12 8.00
N THR A 169 -8.36 -9.86 7.25
CA THR A 169 -8.06 -10.54 5.98
C THR A 169 -8.05 -12.07 6.09
N VAL A 170 -7.34 -12.62 7.07
CA VAL A 170 -7.26 -14.08 7.28
C VAL A 170 -8.64 -14.69 7.50
N ARG A 171 -9.49 -14.01 8.27
CA ARG A 171 -10.80 -14.53 8.68
C ARG A 171 -11.76 -14.71 7.51
N TYR A 172 -11.91 -13.69 6.64
CA TYR A 172 -12.85 -13.83 5.53
C TYR A 172 -12.34 -14.78 4.44
N VAL A 173 -11.02 -14.81 4.21
CA VAL A 173 -10.41 -15.77 3.26
C VAL A 173 -10.60 -17.19 3.76
N GLU A 174 -10.28 -17.48 5.04
CA GLU A 174 -10.44 -18.80 5.64
C GLU A 174 -11.89 -19.29 5.57
N THR A 175 -12.85 -18.44 5.94
CA THR A 175 -14.27 -18.83 5.91
C THR A 175 -14.76 -19.04 4.48
N GLY A 176 -14.37 -18.20 3.53
CA GLY A 176 -14.72 -18.35 2.13
C GLY A 176 -14.22 -19.68 1.55
N ILE A 177 -12.95 -20.03 1.82
CA ILE A 177 -12.38 -21.32 1.39
C ILE A 177 -13.09 -22.49 2.05
N THR A 178 -13.32 -22.42 3.37
CA THR A 178 -14.00 -23.48 4.12
C THR A 178 -15.43 -23.69 3.60
N GLY A 179 -16.18 -22.62 3.38
CA GLY A 179 -17.53 -22.68 2.80
C GLY A 179 -17.51 -23.28 1.40
N PHE A 180 -16.58 -22.83 0.55
CA PHE A 180 -16.41 -23.37 -0.79
C PHE A 180 -16.09 -24.88 -0.78
N ALA A 181 -15.11 -25.31 0.03
CA ALA A 181 -14.74 -26.70 0.17
C ALA A 181 -15.92 -27.58 0.61
N ASN A 182 -16.67 -27.13 1.64
CA ASN A 182 -17.78 -27.91 2.20
C ASN A 182 -19.00 -27.93 1.27
N TYR A 183 -19.45 -26.74 0.80
CA TYR A 183 -20.74 -26.66 0.07
C TYR A 183 -20.63 -26.92 -1.43
N ARG A 184 -19.46 -26.60 -2.04
CA ARG A 184 -19.28 -26.74 -3.49
C ARG A 184 -18.53 -28.03 -3.85
N LEU A 185 -17.52 -28.41 -3.07
CA LEU A 185 -16.69 -29.58 -3.34
C LEU A 185 -17.05 -30.80 -2.49
N GLY A 186 -17.92 -30.67 -1.48
CA GLY A 186 -18.26 -31.75 -0.54
C GLY A 186 -17.07 -32.25 0.29
N LYS A 187 -16.03 -31.42 0.47
CA LYS A 187 -14.81 -31.77 1.20
C LYS A 187 -14.86 -31.21 2.62
N VAL A 188 -14.42 -32.04 3.57
CA VAL A 188 -14.18 -31.60 4.97
C VAL A 188 -12.78 -31.01 5.05
N VAL A 189 -12.67 -29.80 5.63
CA VAL A 189 -11.38 -29.16 5.83
C VAL A 189 -10.75 -29.60 7.15
N GLN A 190 -9.42 -29.59 7.22
CA GLN A 190 -8.67 -29.91 8.43
C GLN A 190 -8.97 -28.96 9.58
N ASP A 191 -8.71 -29.41 10.81
CA ASP A 191 -8.76 -28.56 11.99
C ASP A 191 -7.67 -27.49 11.95
N LYS A 192 -7.93 -26.37 12.62
CA LYS A 192 -6.97 -25.28 12.68
C LYS A 192 -5.80 -25.64 13.59
N ILE A 193 -4.61 -25.75 13.02
CA ILE A 193 -3.37 -25.93 13.75
C ILE A 193 -2.72 -24.54 13.89
N ILE A 194 -2.55 -24.07 15.14
CA ILE A 194 -1.78 -22.85 15.40
C ILE A 194 -0.30 -23.24 15.37
N THR A 195 0.40 -22.83 14.33
CA THR A 195 1.84 -23.01 14.21
C THR A 195 2.58 -21.92 14.96
N GLN A 196 3.81 -22.19 15.41
CA GLN A 196 4.71 -21.15 15.92
C GLN A 196 5.04 -20.17 14.77
N GLU A 197 5.42 -18.92 15.12
CA GLU A 197 5.85 -17.94 14.10
C GLU A 197 6.89 -18.55 13.18
N HIS A 198 6.60 -18.53 11.88
CA HIS A 198 7.51 -19.04 10.87
C HIS A 198 8.67 -18.06 10.68
N GLU A 199 9.88 -18.58 10.43
CA GLU A 199 10.97 -17.78 9.92
C GLU A 199 10.55 -17.00 8.66
N ARG A 200 11.12 -15.82 8.46
CA ARG A 200 10.80 -14.98 7.31
C ARG A 200 11.13 -15.69 6.00
N VAL A 201 10.13 -15.80 5.16
CA VAL A 201 10.26 -16.29 3.78
C VAL A 201 10.75 -15.15 2.88
N GLU A 202 11.67 -15.47 1.95
CA GLU A 202 12.10 -14.50 0.93
C GLU A 202 10.91 -14.10 0.04
N GLY A 203 10.64 -12.80 -0.05
CA GLY A 203 9.52 -12.25 -0.82
C GLY A 203 9.78 -12.20 -2.33
N ALA A 204 9.12 -11.26 -3.00
CA ALA A 204 9.27 -11.03 -4.44
C ALA A 204 10.66 -10.53 -4.83
N ILE A 205 11.02 -10.73 -6.10
CA ILE A 205 12.20 -10.09 -6.68
C ILE A 205 11.93 -8.61 -6.92
N VAL A 206 12.89 -7.77 -6.55
CA VAL A 206 12.90 -6.34 -6.87
C VAL A 206 14.30 -5.98 -7.38
N LEU A 207 14.39 -5.59 -8.63
CA LEU A 207 15.65 -5.17 -9.22
C LEU A 207 16.14 -3.84 -8.64
N THR A 208 17.44 -3.67 -8.59
CA THR A 208 18.04 -2.34 -8.45
C THR A 208 17.90 -1.65 -9.80
N PRO A 209 17.19 -0.50 -9.89
CA PRO A 209 16.95 0.13 -11.19
C PRO A 209 18.25 0.68 -11.78
N ARG A 210 18.33 0.72 -13.10
CA ARG A 210 19.29 1.59 -13.78
C ARG A 210 18.84 3.02 -13.54
N ARG A 211 19.54 3.71 -12.64
CA ARG A 211 19.22 5.08 -12.26
C ARG A 211 19.35 6.00 -13.46
N GLY A 212 18.47 6.97 -13.55
CA GLY A 212 18.52 7.98 -14.60
C GLY A 212 17.17 8.31 -15.21
N LEU A 213 17.23 9.18 -16.20
CA LEU A 213 16.11 9.53 -17.06
C LEU A 213 16.21 8.65 -18.31
N HIS A 214 15.18 7.87 -18.56
CA HIS A 214 15.08 7.00 -19.74
C HIS A 214 13.93 7.43 -20.63
N GLU A 215 14.06 7.22 -21.93
CA GLU A 215 13.05 7.57 -22.93
C GLU A 215 12.39 6.32 -23.51
N LYS A 216 11.17 6.48 -24.02
CA LYS A 216 10.40 5.43 -24.70
C LYS A 216 10.37 4.12 -23.90
N ILE A 217 9.73 4.17 -22.74
CA ILE A 217 9.69 3.06 -21.80
C ILE A 217 8.40 2.28 -21.99
N GLY A 218 8.52 0.98 -22.27
CA GLY A 218 7.42 0.05 -22.18
C GLY A 218 7.43 -0.73 -20.86
N SER A 219 6.30 -1.21 -20.40
CA SER A 219 6.25 -2.19 -19.34
C SER A 219 5.35 -3.38 -19.67
N VAL A 220 5.79 -4.55 -19.18
CA VAL A 220 5.01 -5.79 -19.19
C VAL A 220 4.75 -6.21 -17.77
N ASP A 221 3.52 -6.65 -17.51
CA ASP A 221 3.04 -7.06 -16.20
C ASP A 221 2.46 -8.49 -16.26
N LEU A 222 2.80 -9.32 -15.26
CA LEU A 222 2.29 -10.68 -15.14
C LEU A 222 0.86 -10.67 -14.61
N LYS A 223 -0.05 -11.30 -15.33
CA LYS A 223 -1.47 -11.34 -14.96
C LYS A 223 -1.68 -12.12 -13.68
N SER A 224 -1.98 -11.44 -12.57
CA SER A 224 -2.27 -12.06 -11.27
C SER A 224 -1.21 -13.11 -10.88
N LEU A 225 0.08 -12.74 -10.86
CA LEU A 225 1.22 -13.65 -10.68
C LEU A 225 1.01 -14.69 -9.58
N TYR A 226 0.80 -14.28 -8.33
CA TYR A 226 0.68 -15.23 -7.22
C TYR A 226 -0.57 -16.12 -7.29
N PRO A 227 -1.78 -15.60 -7.56
CA PRO A 227 -2.95 -16.45 -7.81
C PRO A 227 -2.72 -17.49 -8.90
N ASN A 228 -2.11 -17.09 -10.02
CA ASN A 228 -1.85 -18.02 -11.12
C ASN A 228 -0.69 -18.98 -10.84
N THR A 229 0.32 -18.57 -10.05
CA THR A 229 1.36 -19.48 -9.56
C THR A 229 0.77 -20.57 -8.66
N ILE A 230 -0.14 -20.20 -7.73
CA ILE A 230 -0.85 -21.17 -6.88
C ILE A 230 -1.63 -22.15 -7.73
N ARG A 231 -2.32 -21.68 -8.78
CA ARG A 231 -3.09 -22.51 -9.71
C ARG A 231 -2.17 -23.41 -10.55
N ALA A 232 -1.12 -22.85 -11.13
CA ALA A 232 -0.22 -23.55 -12.05
C ALA A 232 0.60 -24.65 -11.37
N LEU A 233 0.98 -24.47 -10.11
CA LEU A 233 1.73 -25.46 -9.34
C LEU A 233 0.83 -26.34 -8.47
N ASN A 234 -0.47 -26.13 -8.48
CA ASN A 234 -1.43 -26.84 -7.63
C ASN A 234 -1.16 -26.68 -6.12
N ILE A 235 -0.76 -25.48 -5.69
CA ILE A 235 -0.40 -25.21 -4.30
C ILE A 235 -1.65 -25.23 -3.42
N SER A 236 -1.81 -26.31 -2.67
CA SER A 236 -2.90 -26.53 -1.72
C SER A 236 -2.43 -27.54 -0.67
N PRO A 237 -2.88 -27.44 0.62
CA PRO A 237 -2.40 -28.34 1.66
C PRO A 237 -2.58 -29.81 1.34
N GLU A 238 -3.71 -30.22 0.77
CA GLU A 238 -4.04 -31.59 0.42
C GLU A 238 -3.31 -32.10 -0.84
N MET A 239 -2.66 -31.21 -1.58
CA MET A 239 -1.86 -31.53 -2.77
C MET A 239 -0.38 -31.58 -2.46
N PHE A 240 0.03 -31.28 -1.23
CA PHE A 240 1.40 -31.34 -0.79
C PHE A 240 1.88 -32.78 -0.69
N ILE A 241 3.00 -33.09 -1.35
CA ILE A 241 3.64 -34.41 -1.35
C ILE A 241 4.83 -34.44 -0.40
N GLY A 242 5.72 -33.45 -0.50
CA GLY A 242 6.92 -33.37 0.31
C GLY A 242 7.76 -32.15 -0.02
N GLN A 243 8.88 -32.03 0.68
CA GLN A 243 9.84 -30.94 0.56
C GLN A 243 11.24 -31.48 0.36
N PHE A 244 11.97 -30.99 -0.62
CA PHE A 244 13.39 -31.27 -0.73
C PHE A 244 14.17 -30.56 0.39
N SER A 245 14.99 -31.31 1.14
CA SER A 245 15.56 -30.91 2.43
C SER A 245 16.68 -29.87 2.38
N ASN A 246 17.24 -29.58 1.23
CA ASN A 246 18.37 -28.67 1.08
C ASN A 246 17.92 -27.23 0.78
N GLY A 247 17.58 -26.46 1.80
CA GLY A 247 16.92 -25.14 1.79
C GLY A 247 17.49 -24.00 0.96
N GLU A 248 18.65 -24.12 0.34
CA GLU A 248 19.24 -23.13 -0.58
C GLU A 248 19.76 -23.73 -1.89
N VAL A 249 19.46 -25.01 -2.15
CA VAL A 249 19.92 -25.69 -3.36
C VAL A 249 19.16 -25.16 -4.57
N ASP A 250 19.90 -25.01 -5.66
CA ASP A 250 19.30 -24.71 -6.94
C ASP A 250 18.47 -25.91 -7.44
N TRP A 251 17.17 -25.86 -7.14
CA TRP A 251 16.17 -26.85 -7.61
C TRP A 251 16.15 -27.00 -9.13
N TYR A 252 16.92 -26.16 -9.82
CA TYR A 252 17.21 -26.28 -11.23
C TYR A 252 17.89 -27.63 -11.56
N GLY A 253 18.77 -28.12 -10.68
CA GLY A 253 19.41 -29.41 -10.84
C GLY A 253 18.43 -30.55 -11.05
N ILE A 254 17.35 -30.61 -10.24
CA ILE A 254 16.29 -31.62 -10.40
C ILE A 254 15.56 -31.45 -11.73
N SER A 255 15.19 -30.22 -12.10
CA SER A 255 14.42 -29.98 -13.32
C SER A 255 15.22 -30.28 -14.60
N ILE A 256 16.54 -30.13 -14.60
CA ILE A 256 17.41 -30.51 -15.72
C ILE A 256 17.93 -31.96 -15.64
N GLY A 257 17.72 -32.64 -14.50
CA GLY A 257 18.18 -34.01 -14.29
C GLY A 257 19.67 -34.14 -14.06
N ASP A 258 20.20 -33.40 -13.08
CA ASP A 258 21.64 -33.48 -12.71
C ASP A 258 21.97 -34.78 -12.00
N ASP A 259 23.28 -35.04 -11.81
CA ASP A 259 23.81 -36.23 -11.12
C ASP A 259 23.98 -36.01 -9.60
N GLN A 260 23.52 -34.86 -9.05
CA GLN A 260 23.61 -34.62 -7.61
C GLN A 260 22.52 -35.35 -6.85
N GLU A 261 22.84 -35.76 -5.64
CA GLU A 261 21.88 -36.43 -4.75
C GLU A 261 20.98 -35.37 -4.06
N HIS A 262 19.68 -35.58 -4.15
CA HIS A 262 18.64 -34.76 -3.52
C HIS A 262 17.76 -35.65 -2.66
N THR A 263 17.39 -35.17 -1.46
CA THR A 263 16.52 -35.90 -0.54
C THR A 263 15.16 -35.22 -0.45
N LEU A 264 14.11 -35.98 -0.72
CA LEU A 264 12.71 -35.53 -0.55
C LEU A 264 12.19 -36.04 0.79
N GLU A 265 11.77 -35.15 1.66
CA GLU A 265 11.05 -35.44 2.89
C GLU A 265 9.55 -35.41 2.61
N MET A 266 8.87 -36.53 2.76
CA MET A 266 7.43 -36.68 2.49
C MET A 266 6.60 -36.15 3.67
N ASP A 267 5.31 -35.90 3.44
CA ASP A 267 4.39 -35.38 4.46
C ASP A 267 4.17 -36.36 5.63
N ASP A 268 4.32 -37.64 5.41
CA ASP A 268 4.26 -38.72 6.45
C ASP A 268 5.55 -38.89 7.26
N GLY A 269 6.60 -38.13 6.91
CA GLY A 269 7.91 -38.17 7.57
C GLY A 269 8.90 -39.21 6.99
N GLU A 270 8.53 -39.91 5.92
CA GLU A 270 9.49 -40.75 5.19
C GLU A 270 10.41 -39.85 4.33
N SER A 271 11.64 -40.34 4.11
CA SER A 271 12.64 -39.61 3.32
C SER A 271 13.24 -40.52 2.26
N PHE A 272 13.32 -40.00 1.04
CA PHE A 272 13.86 -40.70 -0.11
C PHE A 272 14.99 -39.90 -0.74
N ALA A 273 16.12 -40.52 -1.02
CA ALA A 273 17.26 -39.93 -1.70
C ALA A 273 17.39 -40.46 -3.12
N GLY A 274 17.79 -39.59 -4.05
CA GLY A 274 18.00 -39.93 -5.45
C GLY A 274 18.67 -38.77 -6.19
N THR A 275 19.24 -39.08 -7.36
CA THR A 275 19.84 -38.06 -8.24
C THR A 275 18.75 -37.16 -8.87
N GLY A 276 19.13 -35.97 -9.33
CA GLY A 276 18.20 -35.10 -10.06
C GLY A 276 17.60 -35.79 -11.28
N ALA A 277 18.36 -36.62 -11.98
CA ALA A 277 17.88 -37.43 -13.12
C ALA A 277 16.79 -38.45 -12.69
N GLU A 278 16.99 -39.14 -11.58
CA GLU A 278 16.00 -40.09 -11.04
C GLU A 278 14.73 -39.36 -10.58
N TRP A 279 14.92 -38.26 -9.86
CA TRP A 279 13.78 -37.45 -9.41
C TRP A 279 12.97 -36.88 -10.57
N ARG A 280 13.60 -36.45 -11.66
CA ARG A 280 12.90 -35.98 -12.84
C ARG A 280 11.98 -37.06 -13.43
N VAL A 281 12.41 -38.29 -13.46
CA VAL A 281 11.58 -39.43 -13.92
C VAL A 281 10.44 -39.69 -12.94
N ILE A 282 10.72 -39.75 -11.64
CA ILE A 282 9.70 -39.98 -10.60
C ILE A 282 8.63 -38.92 -10.61
N LEU A 283 9.02 -37.63 -10.70
CA LEU A 283 8.09 -36.49 -10.77
C LEU A 283 7.21 -36.57 -12.01
N ALA A 284 7.78 -36.92 -13.17
CA ALA A 284 7.04 -37.03 -14.42
C ALA A 284 6.02 -38.20 -14.40
N GLU A 285 6.45 -39.38 -13.95
CA GLU A 285 5.59 -40.56 -13.88
C GLU A 285 4.40 -40.40 -12.93
N ASN A 286 4.64 -39.73 -11.78
CA ASN A 286 3.60 -39.45 -10.80
C ASN A 286 2.79 -38.18 -11.10
N LYS A 287 3.12 -37.45 -12.16
CA LYS A 287 2.52 -36.15 -12.49
C LYS A 287 2.62 -35.15 -11.33
N TRP A 288 3.78 -35.05 -10.73
CA TRP A 288 4.09 -34.11 -9.65
C TRP A 288 4.79 -32.89 -10.20
N ALA A 289 4.39 -31.72 -9.74
CA ALA A 289 5.08 -30.45 -10.00
C ALA A 289 6.02 -30.08 -8.86
N ILE A 290 7.17 -29.51 -9.19
CA ILE A 290 8.13 -28.99 -8.23
C ILE A 290 8.09 -27.45 -8.22
N SER A 291 8.01 -26.84 -7.04
CA SER A 291 8.04 -25.38 -6.91
C SER A 291 9.45 -24.79 -6.91
N GLY A 292 9.56 -23.48 -7.10
CA GLY A 292 10.82 -22.76 -6.95
C GLY A 292 11.39 -22.72 -5.52
N TYR A 293 10.71 -23.32 -4.55
CA TYR A 293 11.18 -23.55 -3.18
C TYR A 293 11.56 -25.01 -2.93
N GLY A 294 11.39 -25.89 -3.93
CA GLY A 294 11.66 -27.33 -3.82
C GLY A 294 10.54 -28.12 -3.15
N THR A 295 9.36 -27.55 -3.03
CA THR A 295 8.17 -28.27 -2.57
C THR A 295 7.50 -28.97 -3.74
N VAL A 296 7.03 -30.19 -3.52
CA VAL A 296 6.40 -31.03 -4.52
C VAL A 296 4.89 -31.08 -4.30
N PHE A 297 4.14 -30.91 -5.39
CA PHE A 297 2.67 -30.91 -5.37
C PHE A 297 2.09 -31.90 -6.40
N ASN A 298 1.06 -32.63 -5.99
CA ASN A 298 0.33 -33.57 -6.86
C ASN A 298 -0.52 -32.82 -7.91
N GLN A 299 -0.41 -33.21 -9.17
CA GLN A 299 -1.28 -32.74 -10.29
C GLN A 299 -2.05 -33.89 -10.97
N ALA A 300 -1.86 -35.14 -10.53
CA ALA A 300 -2.54 -36.30 -11.13
C ALA A 300 -4.05 -36.30 -10.87
N ASP A 301 -4.47 -35.85 -9.69
CA ASP A 301 -5.87 -35.87 -9.22
C ASP A 301 -6.66 -34.61 -9.59
N GLY A 302 -6.08 -33.74 -10.43
CA GLY A 302 -6.67 -32.47 -10.80
C GLY A 302 -6.39 -31.37 -9.76
N PRO A 303 -7.09 -30.21 -9.85
CA PRO A 303 -6.82 -29.06 -9.02
C PRO A 303 -7.31 -29.24 -7.57
N GLY A 304 -6.46 -28.83 -6.62
CA GLY A 304 -6.79 -28.77 -5.20
C GLY A 304 -7.82 -27.67 -4.88
N VAL A 305 -8.18 -27.56 -3.60
CA VAL A 305 -9.21 -26.60 -3.12
C VAL A 305 -8.81 -25.16 -3.41
N LEU A 306 -7.57 -24.76 -3.05
CA LEU A 306 -7.11 -23.38 -3.28
C LEU A 306 -6.99 -23.02 -4.76
N PRO A 307 -6.37 -23.83 -5.61
CA PRO A 307 -6.37 -23.62 -7.06
C PRO A 307 -7.76 -23.54 -7.68
N THR A 308 -8.70 -24.38 -7.23
CA THR A 308 -10.07 -24.42 -7.78
C THR A 308 -10.83 -23.12 -7.47
N ILE A 309 -10.84 -22.69 -6.21
CA ILE A 309 -11.54 -21.44 -5.83
C ILE A 309 -10.89 -20.21 -6.49
N LEU A 310 -9.58 -20.18 -6.61
CA LEU A 310 -8.86 -19.12 -7.32
C LEU A 310 -9.20 -19.11 -8.81
N GLY A 311 -9.37 -20.30 -9.41
CA GLY A 311 -9.81 -20.45 -10.80
C GLY A 311 -11.19 -19.87 -11.02
N GLU A 312 -12.16 -20.24 -10.19
CA GLU A 312 -13.53 -19.69 -10.28
C GLU A 312 -13.53 -18.16 -10.10
N TRP A 313 -12.84 -17.64 -9.08
CA TRP A 313 -12.76 -16.19 -8.85
C TRP A 313 -12.09 -15.44 -10.00
N TYR A 314 -11.06 -16.02 -10.59
CA TYR A 314 -10.38 -15.43 -11.76
C TYR A 314 -11.31 -15.37 -12.97
N ASP A 315 -11.99 -16.47 -13.30
CA ASP A 315 -12.88 -16.56 -14.45
C ASP A 315 -14.10 -15.64 -14.29
N GLU A 316 -14.66 -15.59 -13.09
CA GLU A 316 -15.74 -14.64 -12.78
C GLU A 316 -15.26 -13.19 -12.91
N ARG A 317 -14.07 -12.87 -12.41
CA ARG A 317 -13.49 -11.52 -12.56
C ARG A 317 -13.33 -11.14 -14.02
N VAL A 318 -12.85 -12.04 -14.86
CA VAL A 318 -12.70 -11.79 -16.31
C VAL A 318 -14.06 -11.52 -16.97
N LYS A 319 -15.12 -12.27 -16.59
CA LYS A 319 -16.50 -12.03 -17.08
C LYS A 319 -16.99 -10.64 -16.64
N LEU A 320 -16.81 -10.30 -15.37
CA LEU A 320 -17.22 -9.01 -14.81
C LEU A 320 -16.48 -7.82 -15.47
N GLN A 321 -15.19 -7.97 -15.75
CA GLN A 321 -14.42 -6.97 -16.50
C GLN A 321 -14.91 -6.77 -17.93
N LYS A 322 -15.35 -7.84 -18.60
CA LYS A 322 -15.96 -7.76 -19.94
C LYS A 322 -17.28 -6.97 -19.88
N GLU A 323 -18.16 -7.26 -18.90
CA GLU A 323 -19.41 -6.53 -18.73
C GLU A 323 -19.15 -5.05 -18.39
N LYS A 324 -18.22 -4.74 -17.47
CA LYS A 324 -17.79 -3.36 -17.21
C LYS A 324 -17.38 -2.65 -18.51
N LYS A 325 -16.52 -3.27 -19.32
CA LYS A 325 -16.06 -2.69 -20.59
C LYS A 325 -17.20 -2.49 -21.59
N ARG A 326 -18.14 -3.44 -21.64
CA ARG A 326 -19.33 -3.36 -22.49
C ARG A 326 -20.20 -2.17 -22.12
N TYR A 327 -20.55 -2.01 -20.84
CA TYR A 327 -21.36 -0.89 -20.37
C TYR A 327 -20.64 0.46 -20.46
N GLY A 328 -19.33 0.49 -20.25
CA GLY A 328 -18.49 1.67 -20.51
C GLY A 328 -18.56 2.13 -21.96
N GLY A 329 -18.46 1.19 -22.91
CA GLY A 329 -18.60 1.50 -24.33
C GLY A 329 -20.03 1.92 -24.76
N LEU A 330 -21.08 1.42 -24.08
CA LEU A 330 -22.45 1.87 -24.28
C LEU A 330 -22.65 3.28 -23.70
N HIS A 331 -22.15 3.53 -22.50
CA HIS A 331 -22.19 4.85 -21.87
C HIS A 331 -21.54 5.95 -22.73
N GLU A 332 -20.38 5.67 -23.33
CA GLU A 332 -19.67 6.64 -24.18
C GLU A 332 -20.45 6.99 -25.45
N LYS A 333 -21.24 6.07 -25.99
CA LYS A 333 -21.99 6.24 -27.25
C LYS A 333 -23.42 6.74 -27.06
N GLU A 334 -23.95 6.66 -25.82
CA GLU A 334 -25.34 6.99 -25.53
C GLU A 334 -25.54 8.50 -25.42
N THR A 335 -26.60 9.00 -26.05
CA THR A 335 -27.00 10.42 -26.04
C THR A 335 -28.20 10.67 -25.13
N ASP A 336 -29.02 9.65 -24.86
CA ASP A 336 -30.14 9.76 -23.91
C ASP A 336 -29.61 9.81 -22.49
N SER A 337 -29.93 10.85 -21.75
CA SER A 337 -29.40 11.11 -20.41
C SER A 337 -29.80 10.04 -19.39
N VAL A 338 -31.00 9.46 -19.51
CA VAL A 338 -31.49 8.43 -18.56
C VAL A 338 -30.79 7.12 -18.81
N LYS A 339 -30.70 6.66 -20.06
CA LYS A 339 -29.96 5.44 -20.42
C LYS A 339 -28.47 5.58 -20.15
N LYS A 340 -27.92 6.76 -20.38
CA LYS A 340 -26.51 7.04 -20.08
C LYS A 340 -26.22 6.89 -18.59
N LEU A 341 -27.12 7.36 -17.72
CA LEU A 341 -27.02 7.17 -16.27
C LEU A 341 -27.14 5.69 -15.91
N GLU A 342 -28.09 4.96 -16.48
CA GLU A 342 -28.26 3.51 -16.27
C GLU A 342 -27.00 2.74 -16.66
N TYR A 343 -26.40 3.02 -17.82
CA TYR A 343 -25.17 2.37 -18.25
C TYR A 343 -23.97 2.72 -17.35
N HIS A 344 -23.94 3.94 -16.84
CA HIS A 344 -22.93 4.35 -15.86
C HIS A 344 -23.06 3.55 -14.55
N GLU A 345 -24.27 3.42 -14.01
CA GLU A 345 -24.54 2.66 -12.79
C GLU A 345 -24.19 1.17 -12.97
N LEU A 346 -24.53 0.58 -14.10
CA LEU A 346 -24.17 -0.81 -14.41
C LEU A 346 -22.65 -0.99 -14.57
N MET A 347 -21.97 -0.05 -15.23
CA MET A 347 -20.51 -0.06 -15.33
C MET A 347 -19.85 -0.04 -13.94
N GLU A 348 -20.33 0.83 -13.05
CA GLU A 348 -19.83 0.94 -11.67
C GLU A 348 -20.16 -0.30 -10.83
N TYR A 349 -21.34 -0.90 -11.02
CA TYR A 349 -21.73 -2.13 -10.37
C TYR A 349 -20.78 -3.29 -10.75
N TYR A 350 -20.51 -3.49 -12.03
CA TYR A 350 -19.58 -4.52 -12.49
C TYR A 350 -18.13 -4.23 -12.08
N ASP A 351 -17.76 -2.96 -11.96
CA ASP A 351 -16.43 -2.59 -11.42
C ASP A 351 -16.30 -2.98 -9.95
N LEU A 352 -17.31 -2.72 -9.14
CA LEU A 352 -17.37 -3.12 -7.75
C LEU A 352 -17.19 -4.64 -7.60
N LEU A 353 -17.96 -5.42 -8.35
CA LEU A 353 -17.92 -6.90 -8.29
C LEU A 353 -16.52 -7.43 -8.68
N GLN A 354 -15.93 -6.96 -9.80
CA GLN A 354 -14.60 -7.42 -10.21
C GLN A 354 -13.49 -7.01 -9.23
N LEU A 355 -13.62 -5.84 -8.60
CA LEU A 355 -12.68 -5.37 -7.58
C LEU A 355 -12.72 -6.27 -6.34
N THR A 356 -13.90 -6.69 -5.91
CA THR A 356 -14.09 -7.62 -4.79
C THR A 356 -13.36 -8.95 -5.03
N LYS A 357 -13.50 -9.52 -6.25
CA LYS A 357 -12.77 -10.73 -6.64
C LYS A 357 -11.25 -10.51 -6.64
N LYS A 358 -10.77 -9.37 -7.15
CA LYS A 358 -9.35 -9.02 -7.12
C LYS A 358 -8.80 -8.97 -5.69
N ILE A 359 -9.55 -8.36 -4.77
CA ILE A 359 -9.15 -8.25 -3.36
C ILE A 359 -9.09 -9.65 -2.72
N ALA A 360 -10.10 -10.48 -2.92
CA ALA A 360 -10.14 -11.85 -2.37
C ALA A 360 -8.97 -12.70 -2.86
N MET A 361 -8.70 -12.71 -4.17
CA MET A 361 -7.59 -13.45 -4.78
C MET A 361 -6.22 -13.00 -4.25
N ASN A 362 -5.98 -11.69 -4.18
CA ASN A 362 -4.70 -11.15 -3.71
C ASN A 362 -4.50 -11.38 -2.20
N SER A 363 -5.58 -11.47 -1.44
CA SER A 363 -5.54 -11.72 0.00
C SER A 363 -5.16 -13.16 0.35
N MET A 364 -5.41 -14.11 -0.54
CA MET A 364 -5.14 -15.53 -0.29
C MET A 364 -3.65 -15.79 -0.06
N TYR A 365 -2.78 -15.26 -0.94
CA TYR A 365 -1.35 -15.41 -0.77
C TYR A 365 -0.86 -14.86 0.59
N GLY A 366 -1.29 -13.65 0.96
CA GLY A 366 -0.93 -13.07 2.26
C GLY A 366 -1.39 -13.90 3.47
N ALA A 367 -2.50 -14.62 3.32
CA ALA A 367 -3.01 -15.51 4.35
C ALA A 367 -2.16 -16.79 4.49
N LEU A 368 -1.62 -17.37 3.41
CA LEU A 368 -0.83 -18.61 3.45
C LEU A 368 0.37 -18.56 4.40
N LEU A 369 0.97 -17.39 4.60
CA LEU A 369 2.11 -17.17 5.50
C LEU A 369 1.70 -16.78 6.92
N ASN A 370 0.41 -16.70 7.22
CA ASN A 370 -0.07 -16.29 8.54
C ASN A 370 -0.24 -17.51 9.45
N ALA A 371 0.40 -17.50 10.62
CA ALA A 371 0.36 -18.59 11.61
C ALA A 371 -1.06 -18.94 12.10
N PHE A 372 -2.01 -18.00 11.98
CA PHE A 372 -3.41 -18.19 12.38
C PHE A 372 -4.33 -18.61 11.23
N PHE A 373 -3.78 -18.87 10.04
CA PHE A 373 -4.57 -19.31 8.89
C PHE A 373 -4.70 -20.82 8.86
N ARG A 374 -5.93 -21.36 8.74
CA ARG A 374 -6.20 -22.81 8.73
C ARG A 374 -5.43 -23.58 7.65
N PHE A 375 -5.29 -22.99 6.48
CA PHE A 375 -4.58 -23.55 5.32
C PHE A 375 -3.13 -23.05 5.22
N GLY A 376 -2.66 -22.33 6.25
CA GLY A 376 -1.32 -21.76 6.30
C GLY A 376 -0.27 -22.83 6.52
N ARG A 377 0.74 -22.82 5.65
CA ARG A 377 1.94 -23.63 5.76
C ARG A 377 3.10 -22.87 5.12
N ARG A 378 4.27 -22.91 5.76
CA ARG A 378 5.45 -22.16 5.27
C ARG A 378 5.81 -22.53 3.83
N GLU A 379 5.80 -23.83 3.53
CA GLU A 379 6.15 -24.40 2.22
C GLU A 379 5.24 -23.87 1.11
N LEU A 380 3.93 -23.69 1.37
CA LEU A 380 2.98 -23.18 0.39
C LEU A 380 3.25 -21.71 0.05
N GLY A 381 3.46 -20.90 1.08
CA GLY A 381 3.80 -19.49 0.90
C GLY A 381 5.16 -19.26 0.24
N ALA A 382 6.18 -20.03 0.66
CA ALA A 382 7.53 -20.02 0.11
C ALA A 382 7.55 -20.51 -1.35
N SER A 383 6.77 -21.54 -1.68
CA SER A 383 6.58 -22.02 -3.04
C SER A 383 5.99 -20.97 -3.95
N THR A 384 4.98 -20.21 -3.46
CA THR A 384 4.36 -19.15 -4.24
C THR A 384 5.34 -18.03 -4.57
N THR A 385 6.12 -17.55 -3.59
CA THR A 385 7.10 -16.48 -3.86
C THR A 385 8.33 -16.96 -4.60
N GLY A 386 8.82 -18.14 -4.27
CA GLY A 386 10.00 -18.75 -4.93
C GLY A 386 9.74 -18.96 -6.42
N SER A 387 8.61 -19.56 -6.77
CA SER A 387 8.22 -19.77 -8.16
C SER A 387 7.89 -18.46 -8.86
N GLY A 388 7.20 -17.53 -8.17
CA GLY A 388 6.92 -16.19 -8.70
C GLY A 388 8.20 -15.45 -9.07
N ARG A 389 9.27 -15.52 -8.25
CA ARG A 389 10.58 -14.94 -8.59
C ARG A 389 11.15 -15.54 -9.88
N GLN A 390 11.10 -16.88 -10.02
CA GLN A 390 11.63 -17.55 -11.21
C GLN A 390 10.84 -17.20 -12.48
N ILE A 391 9.50 -17.14 -12.39
CA ILE A 391 8.63 -16.70 -13.49
C ILE A 391 8.95 -15.26 -13.91
N THR A 392 9.12 -14.36 -12.94
CA THR A 392 9.48 -12.97 -13.23
C THR A 392 10.88 -12.85 -13.83
N CYS A 393 11.86 -13.63 -13.33
CA CYS A 393 13.19 -13.69 -13.92
C CYS A 393 13.16 -14.22 -15.37
N HIS A 394 12.37 -15.27 -15.63
CA HIS A 394 12.18 -15.81 -16.97
C HIS A 394 11.60 -14.76 -17.92
N MET A 395 10.54 -14.05 -17.50
CA MET A 395 10.00 -12.94 -18.29
C MET A 395 11.08 -11.94 -18.66
N MET A 396 11.93 -11.53 -17.71
CA MET A 396 13.03 -10.57 -17.99
C MET A 396 14.10 -11.15 -18.90
N GLY A 397 14.43 -12.43 -18.76
CA GLY A 397 15.37 -13.15 -19.64
C GLY A 397 14.86 -13.22 -21.07
N THR A 398 13.59 -13.55 -21.24
CA THR A 398 12.91 -13.62 -22.55
C THR A 398 12.81 -12.22 -23.20
N ILE A 399 12.55 -11.17 -22.40
CA ILE A 399 12.60 -9.77 -22.89
C ILE A 399 14.02 -9.43 -23.39
N SER A 400 15.05 -9.82 -22.63
CA SER A 400 16.43 -9.61 -23.06
C SER A 400 16.71 -10.32 -24.39
N GLU A 401 16.31 -11.58 -24.51
CA GLU A 401 16.45 -12.38 -25.72
C GLU A 401 15.73 -11.75 -26.92
N PHE A 402 14.49 -11.29 -26.75
CA PHE A 402 13.73 -10.63 -27.82
C PHE A 402 14.47 -9.45 -28.46
N PHE A 403 15.15 -8.63 -27.64
CA PHE A 403 15.84 -7.44 -28.13
C PHE A 403 17.31 -7.65 -28.48
N THR A 404 17.99 -8.59 -27.85
CA THR A 404 19.45 -8.75 -27.97
C THR A 404 19.86 -10.09 -28.57
N GLY A 405 18.94 -11.02 -28.74
CA GLY A 405 19.23 -12.42 -29.12
C GLY A 405 19.86 -13.24 -28.00
N VAL A 406 20.02 -12.68 -26.80
CA VAL A 406 20.65 -13.37 -25.65
C VAL A 406 19.68 -13.44 -24.49
N TYR A 407 19.34 -14.66 -24.09
CA TYR A 407 18.57 -14.93 -22.86
C TYR A 407 19.45 -14.65 -21.64
N SER A 408 19.16 -13.56 -20.92
CA SER A 408 19.95 -13.12 -19.77
C SER A 408 19.09 -12.88 -18.55
N LEU A 409 19.29 -13.70 -17.52
CA LEU A 409 18.56 -13.61 -16.24
C LEU A 409 19.15 -12.51 -15.33
N PRO A 410 18.33 -11.89 -14.47
CA PRO A 410 18.84 -11.04 -13.40
C PRO A 410 19.81 -11.80 -12.47
N VAL A 411 20.92 -11.14 -12.14
CA VAL A 411 21.98 -11.72 -11.29
C VAL A 411 21.84 -11.20 -9.85
N LYS A 412 21.90 -12.11 -8.89
CA LYS A 412 22.00 -11.77 -7.47
C LYS A 412 23.46 -11.40 -7.14
N THR A 413 23.66 -10.20 -6.60
CA THR A 413 24.96 -9.70 -6.17
C THR A 413 24.85 -8.95 -4.85
N THR A 414 25.97 -8.42 -4.36
CA THR A 414 25.99 -7.67 -3.09
C THR A 414 26.35 -6.20 -3.33
N GLU A 415 25.69 -5.31 -2.60
CA GLU A 415 26.01 -3.90 -2.55
C GLU A 415 26.31 -3.47 -1.12
N VAL A 416 27.34 -2.63 -0.95
CA VAL A 416 27.61 -2.01 0.35
C VAL A 416 26.91 -0.67 0.43
N GLY A 417 25.88 -0.57 1.28
CA GLY A 417 25.12 0.66 1.47
C GLY A 417 25.93 1.79 2.11
N LYS A 418 25.42 3.02 2.03
CA LYS A 418 26.02 4.22 2.70
C LYS A 418 26.16 4.00 4.21
N ASP A 419 25.36 3.13 4.82
CA ASP A 419 25.39 2.68 6.21
C ASP A 419 26.42 1.57 6.48
N LYS A 420 27.27 1.23 5.52
CA LYS A 420 28.27 0.14 5.55
C LYS A 420 27.69 -1.27 5.70
N LYS A 421 26.37 -1.43 5.53
CA LYS A 421 25.74 -2.77 5.55
C LYS A 421 25.79 -3.39 4.16
N VAL A 422 26.17 -4.67 4.11
CA VAL A 422 26.11 -5.49 2.89
C VAL A 422 24.67 -5.93 2.66
N ARG A 423 24.14 -5.73 1.44
CA ARG A 423 22.79 -6.10 1.04
C ARG A 423 22.82 -6.93 -0.23
N ASN A 424 22.02 -7.97 -0.29
CA ASN A 424 21.78 -8.67 -1.54
C ASN A 424 20.91 -7.81 -2.47
N ILE A 425 21.35 -7.65 -3.70
CA ILE A 425 20.61 -6.94 -4.74
C ILE A 425 20.51 -7.80 -5.99
N TYR A 426 19.49 -7.51 -6.82
CA TYR A 426 19.35 -8.10 -8.14
C TYR A 426 19.57 -7.02 -9.19
N ILE A 427 20.38 -7.30 -10.19
CA ILE A 427 20.70 -6.42 -11.32
C ILE A 427 20.51 -7.18 -12.63
N THR A 428 20.23 -6.46 -13.70
CA THR A 428 20.23 -6.99 -15.07
C THR A 428 21.58 -6.78 -15.73
N ASP A 429 21.90 -7.63 -16.72
CA ASP A 429 23.05 -7.42 -17.60
C ASP A 429 22.98 -6.01 -18.20
N PRO A 430 24.09 -5.26 -18.27
CA PRO A 430 24.14 -3.93 -18.89
C PRO A 430 23.61 -3.88 -20.32
N VAL A 431 23.73 -4.97 -21.09
CA VAL A 431 23.23 -5.07 -22.47
C VAL A 431 21.71 -5.27 -22.54
N SER A 432 21.12 -5.88 -21.51
CA SER A 432 19.66 -6.10 -21.46
C SER A 432 18.92 -4.75 -21.49
N PRO A 433 17.84 -4.57 -22.27
CA PRO A 433 17.03 -3.35 -22.27
C PRO A 433 16.15 -3.20 -21.01
N VAL A 434 16.05 -4.23 -20.17
CA VAL A 434 15.31 -4.18 -18.89
C VAL A 434 16.05 -3.28 -17.92
N ILE A 435 15.42 -2.17 -17.52
CA ILE A 435 16.00 -1.18 -16.61
C ILE A 435 15.52 -1.32 -15.17
N TYR A 436 14.35 -1.93 -14.96
CA TYR A 436 13.75 -2.15 -13.64
C TYR A 436 12.72 -3.27 -13.67
N GLY A 437 12.54 -3.94 -12.56
CA GLY A 437 11.48 -4.93 -12.35
C GLY A 437 11.09 -5.00 -10.87
N ASP A 438 9.80 -5.19 -10.62
CA ASP A 438 9.23 -5.24 -9.27
C ASP A 438 8.10 -6.26 -9.21
N THR A 439 8.30 -7.32 -8.49
CA THR A 439 7.34 -8.40 -8.19
C THR A 439 6.84 -9.13 -9.44
N ASP A 440 6.03 -8.48 -10.26
CA ASP A 440 5.32 -9.02 -11.42
C ASP A 440 5.50 -8.18 -12.70
N SER A 441 6.26 -7.09 -12.63
CA SER A 441 6.44 -6.17 -13.75
C SER A 441 7.90 -5.99 -14.16
N ALA A 442 8.11 -5.72 -15.44
CA ALA A 442 9.39 -5.32 -16.02
C ALA A 442 9.24 -4.01 -16.82
N TYR A 443 10.18 -3.08 -16.61
CA TYR A 443 10.29 -1.81 -17.34
C TYR A 443 11.46 -1.88 -18.31
N VAL A 444 11.22 -1.52 -19.55
CA VAL A 444 12.11 -1.77 -20.69
C VAL A 444 12.26 -0.51 -21.51
N VAL A 445 13.48 -0.14 -21.84
CA VAL A 445 13.74 0.91 -22.85
C VAL A 445 13.49 0.33 -24.23
N MET A 446 12.55 0.92 -24.97
CA MET A 446 12.20 0.49 -26.33
C MET A 446 13.19 1.07 -27.32
N PRO A 447 13.91 0.25 -28.10
CA PRO A 447 14.80 0.71 -29.15
C PRO A 447 13.99 1.09 -30.42
N ALA A 448 13.09 2.07 -30.28
CA ALA A 448 12.20 2.54 -31.33
C ALA A 448 12.46 4.00 -31.66
N ASP A 449 12.27 4.41 -32.91
CA ASP A 449 12.48 5.80 -33.33
C ASP A 449 11.32 6.69 -32.90
N THR A 450 10.08 6.19 -32.94
CA THR A 450 8.87 6.92 -32.60
C THR A 450 8.14 6.29 -31.41
N LEU A 451 7.20 7.02 -30.81
CA LEU A 451 6.36 6.51 -29.73
C LEU A 451 5.34 5.46 -30.21
N GLU A 452 4.83 5.61 -31.43
CA GLU A 452 3.95 4.65 -32.07
C GLU A 452 4.67 3.32 -32.29
N ALA A 453 5.91 3.34 -32.82
CA ALA A 453 6.74 2.15 -32.96
C ALA A 453 7.07 1.51 -31.60
N ALA A 454 7.25 2.32 -30.55
CA ALA A 454 7.47 1.81 -29.20
C ALA A 454 6.23 1.09 -28.64
N ILE A 455 5.02 1.55 -28.97
CA ILE A 455 3.76 0.88 -28.58
C ILE A 455 3.63 -0.47 -29.27
N GLU A 456 3.82 -0.52 -30.60
CA GLU A 456 3.78 -1.76 -31.39
C GLU A 456 4.83 -2.77 -30.93
N MET A 457 6.05 -2.30 -30.69
CA MET A 457 7.14 -3.14 -30.19
C MET A 457 6.87 -3.70 -28.80
N ALA A 458 6.21 -2.93 -27.92
CA ALA A 458 5.84 -3.37 -26.59
C ALA A 458 4.73 -4.45 -26.63
N ASP A 459 3.81 -4.40 -27.61
CA ASP A 459 2.82 -5.45 -27.83
C ASP A 459 3.49 -6.72 -28.36
N LEU A 460 4.37 -6.62 -29.36
CA LEU A 460 5.14 -7.77 -29.90
C LEU A 460 6.01 -8.43 -28.82
N MET A 461 6.67 -7.64 -27.98
CA MET A 461 7.44 -8.15 -26.84
C MET A 461 6.56 -8.93 -25.86
N ALA A 462 5.37 -8.41 -25.53
CA ALA A 462 4.44 -9.09 -24.64
C ALA A 462 3.94 -10.42 -25.22
N ASP A 463 3.69 -10.48 -26.54
CA ASP A 463 3.31 -11.70 -27.23
C ASP A 463 4.44 -12.73 -27.26
N TYR A 464 5.69 -12.29 -27.50
CA TYR A 464 6.86 -13.15 -27.47
C TYR A 464 7.08 -13.75 -26.07
N VAL A 465 6.96 -12.95 -25.02
CA VAL A 465 7.02 -13.40 -23.62
C VAL A 465 5.92 -14.42 -23.34
N ASN A 466 4.69 -14.18 -23.77
CA ASN A 466 3.57 -15.11 -23.54
C ASN A 466 3.81 -16.47 -24.21
N ALA A 467 4.41 -16.50 -25.39
CA ALA A 467 4.71 -17.73 -26.12
C ALA A 467 5.73 -18.62 -25.38
N SER A 468 6.60 -18.04 -24.55
CA SER A 468 7.66 -18.77 -23.82
C SER A 468 7.17 -19.45 -22.53
N PHE A 469 6.07 -18.99 -21.93
CA PHE A 469 5.69 -19.46 -20.57
C PHE A 469 5.30 -20.93 -20.53
N GLN A 470 4.59 -21.45 -21.52
CA GLN A 470 4.11 -22.83 -21.47
C GLN A 470 5.27 -23.82 -21.37
N GLU A 471 6.28 -23.66 -22.24
CA GLU A 471 7.47 -24.50 -22.24
C GLU A 471 8.25 -24.32 -20.91
N PHE A 472 8.44 -23.08 -20.49
CA PHE A 472 9.11 -22.79 -19.22
C PHE A 472 8.44 -23.45 -18.02
N MET A 473 7.10 -23.37 -17.92
CA MET A 473 6.35 -23.97 -16.81
C MET A 473 6.46 -25.51 -16.81
N LYS A 474 6.43 -26.10 -18.01
CA LYS A 474 6.60 -27.53 -18.19
C LYS A 474 8.00 -28.00 -17.84
N ASP A 475 9.02 -27.32 -18.33
CA ASP A 475 10.41 -27.76 -18.17
C ASP A 475 10.97 -27.39 -16.79
N ARG A 476 10.65 -26.20 -16.28
CA ARG A 476 11.16 -25.69 -15.01
C ARG A 476 10.46 -26.26 -13.79
N PHE A 477 9.14 -26.37 -13.86
CA PHE A 477 8.30 -26.79 -12.73
C PHE A 477 7.62 -28.14 -12.94
N MET A 478 7.83 -28.78 -14.08
CA MET A 478 7.22 -30.05 -14.47
C MET A 478 5.68 -30.03 -14.45
N CYS A 479 5.09 -28.85 -14.77
CA CYS A 479 3.66 -28.67 -14.80
C CYS A 479 3.01 -29.57 -15.84
N GLN A 480 1.90 -30.23 -15.46
CA GLN A 480 1.12 -31.04 -16.36
C GLN A 480 0.27 -30.20 -17.33
N PRO A 481 -0.16 -30.76 -18.46
CA PRO A 481 -1.05 -30.08 -19.40
C PRO A 481 -2.30 -29.52 -18.71
N GLY A 482 -2.62 -28.24 -18.99
CA GLY A 482 -3.70 -27.49 -18.36
C GLY A 482 -3.26 -26.68 -17.13
N PHE A 483 -2.21 -27.07 -16.44
CA PHE A 483 -1.53 -26.26 -15.41
C PHE A 483 -0.42 -25.38 -16.00
N ASP A 484 0.24 -25.83 -17.05
CA ASP A 484 1.33 -25.19 -17.78
C ASP A 484 0.94 -23.92 -18.53
N THR A 485 -0.34 -23.68 -18.79
CA THR A 485 -0.87 -22.57 -19.60
C THR A 485 -1.44 -21.41 -18.77
N LEU A 486 -1.34 -21.46 -17.45
CA LEU A 486 -2.01 -20.51 -16.56
C LEU A 486 -1.27 -19.20 -16.33
N ILE A 487 0.02 -19.16 -16.66
CA ILE A 487 0.85 -17.94 -16.55
C ILE A 487 0.73 -17.13 -17.83
N GLY A 488 0.58 -15.83 -17.68
CA GLY A 488 0.53 -14.91 -18.80
C GLY A 488 0.91 -13.50 -18.42
N ALA A 489 1.34 -12.73 -19.39
CA ALA A 489 1.71 -11.34 -19.25
C ALA A 489 0.92 -10.44 -20.21
N SER A 490 0.96 -9.14 -20.00
CA SER A 490 0.38 -8.16 -20.90
C SER A 490 1.15 -6.84 -20.83
N ARG A 491 1.14 -6.10 -21.92
CA ARG A 491 1.61 -4.73 -21.90
C ARG A 491 0.76 -3.91 -20.93
N GLU A 492 1.40 -3.21 -20.02
CA GLU A 492 0.73 -2.35 -19.05
C GLU A 492 0.75 -0.89 -19.52
N ILE A 493 1.95 -0.31 -19.69
CA ILE A 493 2.11 1.08 -20.13
C ILE A 493 3.16 1.25 -21.21
N VAL A 494 3.02 2.38 -21.95
CA VAL A 494 4.11 3.01 -22.69
C VAL A 494 4.24 4.46 -22.24
N ALA A 495 5.46 4.89 -21.90
CA ALA A 495 5.76 6.21 -21.40
C ALA A 495 6.80 6.92 -22.31
N VAL A 496 6.62 8.25 -22.46
CA VAL A 496 7.58 9.09 -23.19
C VAL A 496 8.93 9.09 -22.49
N ARG A 497 8.90 9.35 -21.16
CA ARG A 497 10.08 9.38 -20.30
C ARG A 497 9.75 8.86 -18.90
N GLY A 498 10.78 8.34 -18.23
CA GLY A 498 10.67 7.92 -16.84
C GLY A 498 11.97 8.19 -16.09
N LEU A 499 11.83 8.67 -14.86
CA LEU A 499 12.91 8.89 -13.92
C LEU A 499 12.94 7.76 -12.90
N PHE A 500 13.99 6.94 -12.92
CA PHE A 500 14.22 5.83 -12.01
C PHE A 500 15.30 6.20 -10.99
N GLN A 501 14.92 6.27 -9.71
CA GLN A 501 15.77 6.77 -8.62
C GLN A 501 16.33 5.65 -7.74
N ALA A 502 15.48 4.72 -7.32
CA ALA A 502 15.79 3.61 -6.43
C ALA A 502 14.71 2.53 -6.51
N LYS A 503 14.92 1.40 -5.83
CA LYS A 503 13.90 0.36 -5.66
C LYS A 503 12.58 0.99 -5.18
N LYS A 504 11.47 0.68 -5.87
CA LYS A 504 10.13 1.21 -5.57
C LYS A 504 10.03 2.75 -5.57
N LYS A 505 10.93 3.41 -6.33
CA LYS A 505 10.96 4.88 -6.42
C LYS A 505 11.25 5.32 -7.85
N TYR A 506 10.17 5.53 -8.62
CA TYR A 506 10.23 5.95 -10.02
C TYR A 506 8.99 6.75 -10.41
N ILE A 507 9.09 7.49 -11.51
CA ILE A 507 8.01 8.29 -12.09
C ILE A 507 8.10 8.26 -13.59
N CYS A 508 6.97 7.95 -14.28
CA CYS A 508 6.88 7.88 -15.73
C CYS A 508 5.74 8.77 -16.25
N ARG A 509 5.95 9.47 -17.36
CA ARG A 509 4.91 10.15 -18.12
C ARG A 509 4.31 9.19 -19.14
N VAL A 510 3.16 8.64 -18.81
CA VAL A 510 2.47 7.57 -19.54
C VAL A 510 1.60 8.18 -20.62
N ILE A 511 1.72 7.66 -21.86
CA ILE A 511 0.92 8.06 -23.02
C ILE A 511 -0.02 6.98 -23.51
N ASP A 512 0.25 5.74 -23.18
CA ASP A 512 -0.64 4.62 -23.45
C ASP A 512 -0.71 3.71 -22.23
N GLN A 513 -1.92 3.30 -21.87
CA GLN A 513 -2.15 2.32 -20.82
C GLN A 513 -3.13 1.26 -21.33
N GLU A 514 -2.67 0.01 -21.41
CA GLU A 514 -3.48 -1.13 -21.86
C GLU A 514 -4.23 -0.88 -23.17
N GLY A 515 -3.57 -0.18 -24.13
CA GLY A 515 -4.14 0.17 -25.43
C GLY A 515 -5.03 1.42 -25.44
N LYS A 516 -5.10 2.16 -24.34
CA LYS A 516 -5.81 3.44 -24.28
C LYS A 516 -4.83 4.60 -24.24
N LYS A 517 -5.01 5.58 -25.13
CA LYS A 517 -4.23 6.83 -25.09
C LYS A 517 -4.56 7.60 -23.81
N VAL A 518 -3.53 7.99 -23.08
CA VAL A 518 -3.63 8.77 -21.84
C VAL A 518 -2.50 9.80 -21.79
N ASP A 519 -2.61 10.81 -20.93
CA ASP A 519 -1.48 11.67 -20.54
C ASP A 519 -1.51 11.80 -19.03
N LYS A 520 -0.73 10.97 -18.35
CA LYS A 520 -0.70 10.97 -16.89
C LYS A 520 0.66 10.59 -16.32
N LEU A 521 0.91 11.02 -15.08
CA LEU A 521 2.08 10.60 -14.31
C LEU A 521 1.76 9.31 -13.54
N LYS A 522 2.48 8.22 -13.85
CA LYS A 522 2.55 7.03 -13.00
C LYS A 522 3.73 7.19 -12.06
N SER A 523 3.49 7.31 -10.76
CA SER A 523 4.54 7.49 -9.76
C SER A 523 4.44 6.44 -8.67
N MET A 524 5.59 5.87 -8.29
CA MET A 524 5.73 4.94 -7.17
C MET A 524 6.78 5.48 -6.20
N GLY A 525 6.46 5.50 -4.90
CA GLY A 525 7.39 5.91 -3.84
C GLY A 525 7.95 7.33 -3.96
N SER A 526 7.36 8.16 -4.81
CA SER A 526 7.83 9.53 -5.08
C SER A 526 7.60 10.45 -3.89
N GLU A 527 8.51 11.41 -3.72
CA GLU A 527 8.39 12.47 -2.71
C GLU A 527 7.11 13.32 -2.88
N ILE A 528 6.54 13.36 -4.09
CA ILE A 528 5.29 14.09 -4.37
C ILE A 528 4.09 13.48 -3.63
N LYS A 529 4.09 12.15 -3.43
CA LYS A 529 2.98 11.43 -2.78
C LYS A 529 3.28 11.06 -1.31
N LYS A 530 4.46 11.41 -0.79
CA LYS A 530 4.81 11.06 0.57
C LYS A 530 4.07 11.90 1.60
N SER A 531 3.64 11.23 2.66
CA SER A 531 2.92 11.82 3.77
C SER A 531 3.69 12.90 4.54
N ASP A 532 5.03 12.86 4.48
CA ASP A 532 5.92 13.82 5.15
C ASP A 532 6.28 15.03 4.28
N THR A 533 5.61 15.21 3.12
CA THR A 533 5.85 16.34 2.22
C THR A 533 4.64 17.28 2.24
N PRO A 534 4.78 18.53 2.69
CA PRO A 534 3.69 19.51 2.69
C PRO A 534 3.10 19.75 1.31
N LYS A 535 1.78 20.00 1.20
CA LYS A 535 1.08 20.18 -0.09
C LYS A 535 1.71 21.25 -0.99
N ILE A 536 2.12 22.37 -0.42
CA ILE A 536 2.79 23.45 -1.15
C ILE A 536 4.09 22.97 -1.81
N ILE A 537 4.86 22.11 -1.10
CA ILE A 537 6.09 21.49 -1.61
C ILE A 537 5.78 20.41 -2.63
N GLN A 538 4.69 19.65 -2.46
CA GLN A 538 4.26 18.64 -3.45
C GLN A 538 3.96 19.28 -4.80
N GLY A 539 3.26 20.43 -4.82
CA GLY A 539 2.97 21.19 -6.04
C GLY A 539 4.27 21.63 -6.73
N PHE A 540 5.18 22.23 -5.99
CA PHE A 540 6.49 22.63 -6.48
C PHE A 540 7.30 21.45 -7.06
N LEU A 541 7.39 20.32 -6.32
CA LEU A 541 8.10 19.13 -6.79
C LEU A 541 7.48 18.53 -8.06
N LYS A 542 6.15 18.58 -8.18
CA LYS A 542 5.43 18.13 -9.38
C LYS A 542 5.80 18.96 -10.60
N GLU A 543 5.92 20.28 -10.46
CA GLU A 543 6.32 21.17 -11.55
C GLU A 543 7.79 20.94 -11.95
N VAL A 544 8.71 20.82 -10.99
CA VAL A 544 10.12 20.46 -11.26
C VAL A 544 10.20 19.15 -12.04
N LEU A 545 9.46 18.16 -11.61
CA LEU A 545 9.43 16.86 -12.26
C LEU A 545 8.85 16.91 -13.68
N ASN A 546 7.76 17.64 -13.88
CA ASN A 546 7.20 17.82 -15.22
C ASN A 546 8.23 18.41 -16.17
N LYS A 547 8.97 19.44 -15.75
CA LYS A 547 10.05 20.03 -16.58
C LYS A 547 11.14 19.00 -16.93
N ILE A 548 11.56 18.18 -15.96
CA ILE A 548 12.55 17.09 -16.20
C ILE A 548 11.98 16.08 -17.21
N LEU A 549 10.74 15.65 -17.04
CA LEU A 549 10.09 14.66 -17.92
C LEU A 549 9.76 15.25 -19.31
N ASP A 550 9.60 16.57 -19.43
CA ASP A 550 9.49 17.27 -20.70
C ASP A 550 10.84 17.40 -21.44
N GLY A 551 11.94 17.00 -20.79
CA GLY A 551 13.29 17.05 -21.37
C GLY A 551 13.93 18.43 -21.31
N ARG A 552 13.50 19.29 -20.36
CA ARG A 552 14.14 20.59 -20.13
C ARG A 552 15.54 20.40 -19.54
N GLY A 553 16.47 21.21 -20.00
CA GLY A 553 17.86 21.16 -19.55
C GLY A 553 18.02 21.68 -18.11
N TYR A 554 19.21 21.38 -17.52
CA TYR A 554 19.53 21.76 -16.14
C TYR A 554 19.31 23.25 -15.86
N THR A 555 19.82 24.15 -16.73
CA THR A 555 19.73 25.60 -16.55
C THR A 555 18.29 26.13 -16.44
N GLU A 556 17.36 25.59 -17.25
CA GLU A 556 15.95 25.99 -17.19
C GLU A 556 15.30 25.50 -15.89
N VAL A 557 15.59 24.26 -15.48
CA VAL A 557 15.08 23.69 -14.23
C VAL A 557 15.69 24.40 -13.01
N GLU A 558 16.98 24.72 -13.05
CA GLU A 558 17.68 25.49 -12.02
C GLU A 558 17.05 26.86 -11.81
N THR A 559 16.85 27.61 -12.91
CA THR A 559 16.24 28.94 -12.86
C THR A 559 14.86 28.88 -12.22
N PHE A 560 14.04 27.94 -12.66
CA PHE A 560 12.70 27.73 -12.08
C PHE A 560 12.75 27.42 -10.59
N ILE A 561 13.65 26.52 -10.14
CA ILE A 561 13.79 26.17 -8.73
C ILE A 561 14.16 27.37 -7.89
N ILE A 562 15.13 28.18 -8.33
CA ILE A 562 15.59 29.36 -7.60
C ILE A 562 14.47 30.40 -7.48
N GLU A 563 13.74 30.68 -8.58
CA GLU A 563 12.60 31.58 -8.56
C GLU A 563 11.48 31.12 -7.62
N GLN A 564 11.16 29.83 -7.66
CA GLN A 564 10.12 29.26 -6.81
C GLN A 564 10.52 29.21 -5.32
N ARG A 565 11.78 29.00 -5.00
CA ARG A 565 12.27 29.09 -3.61
C ARG A 565 11.98 30.46 -3.02
N ASP A 566 12.21 31.53 -3.77
CA ASP A 566 11.93 32.90 -3.33
C ASP A 566 10.44 33.15 -3.10
N VAL A 567 9.59 32.60 -4.00
CA VAL A 567 8.14 32.66 -3.85
C VAL A 567 7.67 31.89 -2.62
N LEU A 568 8.20 30.69 -2.39
CA LEU A 568 7.85 29.84 -1.25
C LEU A 568 8.24 30.49 0.07
N ILE A 569 9.46 31.09 0.16
CA ILE A 569 9.91 31.79 1.36
C ILE A 569 9.03 33.01 1.62
N LYS A 570 8.69 33.80 0.60
CA LYS A 570 7.78 34.96 0.74
C LYS A 570 6.37 34.52 1.14
N LYS A 571 5.85 33.44 0.58
CA LYS A 571 4.56 32.88 0.99
C LYS A 571 4.61 32.36 2.43
N ALA A 572 5.68 31.66 2.83
CA ALA A 572 5.84 31.15 4.19
C ALA A 572 5.96 32.26 5.24
N SER A 573 6.52 33.44 4.90
CA SER A 573 6.61 34.59 5.81
C SER A 573 5.28 35.36 5.96
N ASN A 574 4.38 35.25 5.00
CA ASN A 574 3.11 35.99 4.94
C ASN A 574 1.86 35.09 5.17
N LEU A 575 2.01 33.78 5.05
CA LEU A 575 0.96 32.81 5.24
C LEU A 575 1.26 31.94 6.45
N ASP A 576 0.24 31.27 6.91
CA ASP A 576 0.26 30.34 8.01
C ASP A 576 1.45 29.37 7.93
N ILE A 577 2.47 29.64 8.74
CA ILE A 577 3.67 28.82 8.84
C ILE A 577 3.36 27.36 9.17
N ILE A 578 2.17 27.09 9.70
CA ILE A 578 1.68 25.77 10.01
C ILE A 578 1.66 24.88 8.76
N THR A 579 1.41 25.45 7.58
CA THR A 579 1.42 24.73 6.30
C THR A 579 2.79 24.21 5.89
N MET A 580 3.86 24.75 6.46
CA MET A 580 5.26 24.35 6.24
C MET A 580 5.73 23.26 7.23
N GLY A 581 4.89 22.89 8.21
CA GLY A 581 5.21 21.83 9.16
C GLY A 581 5.35 20.46 8.48
N VAL A 582 6.33 19.66 8.89
CA VAL A 582 6.53 18.30 8.39
C VAL A 582 5.65 17.33 9.14
N ASP A 583 4.69 16.72 8.45
CA ASP A 583 3.83 15.71 9.06
C ASP A 583 4.62 14.42 9.33
N MET A 584 4.59 13.94 10.57
CA MET A 584 5.27 12.72 11.01
C MET A 584 4.41 11.97 12.03
N GLN A 585 4.56 10.65 12.10
CA GLN A 585 3.93 9.84 13.12
C GLN A 585 4.94 9.51 14.23
N VAL A 586 4.55 9.69 15.47
CA VAL A 586 5.39 9.41 16.64
C VAL A 586 4.96 8.07 17.24
N ASN A 587 5.75 7.02 17.04
CA ASN A 587 5.51 5.72 17.63
C ASN A 587 6.39 5.53 18.87
N ASN A 588 5.89 4.79 19.87
CA ASN A 588 6.63 4.39 21.08
C ASN A 588 7.29 5.56 21.86
N LEU A 589 6.63 6.72 21.90
CA LEU A 589 7.20 7.94 22.55
C LEU A 589 7.61 7.68 24.00
N THR A 590 6.77 6.99 24.79
CA THR A 590 7.05 6.68 26.20
C THR A 590 8.28 5.81 26.35
N GLN A 591 8.43 4.77 25.54
CA GLN A 591 9.60 3.90 25.57
C GLN A 591 10.88 4.68 25.23
N TYR A 592 10.88 5.52 24.19
CA TYR A 592 12.01 6.37 23.85
C TYR A 592 12.38 7.35 24.96
N TYR A 593 11.38 7.92 25.65
CA TYR A 593 11.57 8.85 26.74
C TYR A 593 12.21 8.17 27.96
N ASP A 594 11.71 6.98 28.33
CA ASP A 594 12.23 6.21 29.45
C ASP A 594 13.64 5.69 29.19
N ASP A 595 13.89 5.16 27.99
CA ASP A 595 15.22 4.69 27.58
C ASP A 595 16.24 5.86 27.53
N TRP A 596 15.82 7.01 27.00
CA TRP A 596 16.66 8.21 26.98
C TRP A 596 17.03 8.67 28.39
N LYS A 597 16.07 8.79 29.30
CA LYS A 597 16.35 9.19 30.71
C LYS A 597 17.25 8.19 31.41
N LYS A 598 17.04 6.90 31.26
CA LYS A 598 17.89 5.85 31.83
C LYS A 598 19.35 5.96 31.34
N ILE A 599 19.55 6.14 30.05
CA ILE A 599 20.88 6.21 29.45
C ILE A 599 21.59 7.53 29.82
N GLU A 600 20.88 8.67 29.83
CA GLU A 600 21.43 9.93 30.20
C GLU A 600 21.82 9.96 31.69
N GLN A 601 21.02 9.39 32.58
CA GLN A 601 21.33 9.23 34.01
C GLN A 601 22.52 8.30 34.24
N ALA A 602 22.60 7.18 33.46
CA ALA A 602 23.67 6.20 33.65
C ALA A 602 25.00 6.62 33.02
N THR A 603 24.99 7.42 31.95
CA THR A 603 26.20 7.70 31.15
C THR A 603 26.60 9.15 31.07
N GLY A 604 25.75 10.09 31.47
CA GLY A 604 25.90 11.54 31.26
C GLY A 604 25.96 11.97 29.79
N LYS A 605 25.74 11.04 28.84
CA LYS A 605 25.82 11.30 27.40
C LYS A 605 24.43 11.50 26.80
N ARG A 606 24.28 12.55 25.99
CA ARG A 606 23.06 12.77 25.21
C ARG A 606 22.82 11.59 24.23
N VAL A 607 21.65 11.03 24.29
CA VAL A 607 21.19 9.99 23.34
C VAL A 607 20.69 10.66 22.06
N ASN A 608 21.09 10.12 20.92
CA ASN A 608 20.62 10.60 19.61
C ASN A 608 19.23 10.03 19.32
N LEU A 609 18.19 10.79 19.66
CA LEU A 609 16.78 10.42 19.37
C LEU A 609 16.40 10.82 17.94
N PRO A 610 15.45 10.06 17.30
CA PRO A 610 14.85 10.49 16.04
C PRO A 610 14.30 11.92 16.15
N GLY A 611 14.40 12.69 15.06
CA GLY A 611 14.09 14.13 15.09
C GLY A 611 12.68 14.47 15.55
N HIS A 612 11.68 13.69 15.11
CA HIS A 612 10.28 13.86 15.49
C HIS A 612 10.01 13.47 16.95
N VAL A 613 10.67 12.42 17.44
CA VAL A 613 10.58 12.03 18.87
C VAL A 613 11.12 13.15 19.77
N ARG A 614 12.30 13.70 19.45
CA ARG A 614 12.85 14.82 20.20
C ARG A 614 11.95 16.06 20.15
N ALA A 615 11.39 16.36 18.99
CA ALA A 615 10.47 17.48 18.82
C ALA A 615 9.19 17.34 19.65
N SER A 616 8.66 16.12 19.75
CA SER A 616 7.46 15.81 20.57
C SER A 616 7.76 15.89 22.07
N ILE A 617 8.95 15.44 22.49
CA ILE A 617 9.40 15.60 23.87
C ILE A 617 9.52 17.10 24.21
N ASN A 618 10.14 17.90 23.34
CA ASN A 618 10.28 19.35 23.55
C ASN A 618 8.90 20.04 23.67
N TYR A 619 7.92 19.63 22.85
CA TYR A 619 6.55 20.12 22.98
C TYR A 619 5.94 19.76 24.34
N ASN A 620 6.04 18.51 24.75
CA ASN A 620 5.47 18.06 26.02
C ASN A 620 6.12 18.79 27.21
N GLU A 621 7.43 19.02 27.19
CA GLU A 621 8.13 19.80 28.22
C GLU A 621 7.62 21.24 28.27
N ALA A 622 7.50 21.91 27.12
CA ALA A 622 6.95 23.27 27.03
C ALA A 622 5.49 23.34 27.49
N MET A 623 4.65 22.39 27.05
CA MET A 623 3.24 22.33 27.44
C MET A 623 3.06 22.17 28.95
N ILE A 624 3.83 21.29 29.59
CA ILE A 624 3.79 21.11 31.05
C ILE A 624 4.19 22.39 31.77
N HIS A 625 5.19 23.10 31.21
CA HIS A 625 5.66 24.35 31.83
C HIS A 625 4.66 25.50 31.74
N TYR A 626 4.05 25.69 30.55
CA TYR A 626 3.16 26.83 30.28
C TYR A 626 1.72 26.59 30.61
N GLU A 627 1.20 25.34 30.41
CA GLU A 627 -0.21 24.99 30.57
C GLU A 627 -0.47 24.14 31.84
N GLY A 628 0.59 23.67 32.50
CA GLY A 628 0.51 22.93 33.76
C GLY A 628 0.10 21.45 33.60
N PRO A 629 -0.37 20.79 34.70
CA PRO A 629 -0.56 19.34 34.74
C PRO A 629 -1.75 18.83 33.91
N HIS A 630 -2.63 19.71 33.45
CA HIS A 630 -3.78 19.37 32.58
C HIS A 630 -3.49 19.57 31.09
N ALA A 631 -2.22 19.88 30.75
CA ALA A 631 -1.80 20.09 29.37
C ALA A 631 -2.06 18.86 28.47
N GLN A 632 -2.53 19.09 27.28
CA GLN A 632 -2.72 18.03 26.28
C GLN A 632 -1.37 17.65 25.67
N LEU A 633 -0.86 16.49 26.05
CA LEU A 633 0.46 16.02 25.63
C LEU A 633 0.38 15.14 24.37
N ILE A 634 1.43 15.20 23.56
CA ILE A 634 1.63 14.26 22.47
C ILE A 634 1.95 12.88 23.08
N ALA A 635 1.23 11.85 22.62
CA ALA A 635 1.40 10.45 23.01
C ALA A 635 1.93 9.58 21.86
N GLY A 636 2.32 8.36 22.16
CA GLY A 636 2.64 7.35 21.15
C GLY A 636 1.44 7.06 20.24
N GLY A 637 1.70 6.99 18.92
CA GLY A 637 0.65 6.84 17.91
C GLY A 637 0.11 8.16 17.35
N ASN A 638 0.36 9.30 18.00
CA ASN A 638 -0.10 10.59 17.50
C ASN A 638 0.66 11.02 16.23
N LYS A 639 -0.05 11.72 15.35
CA LYS A 639 0.53 12.46 14.23
C LYS A 639 0.89 13.86 14.67
N VAL A 640 2.04 14.34 14.22
CA VAL A 640 2.59 15.64 14.59
C VAL A 640 3.13 16.39 13.40
N LYS A 641 3.12 17.72 13.47
CA LYS A 641 3.84 18.63 12.58
C LYS A 641 5.12 19.10 13.25
N LEU A 642 6.25 18.84 12.61
CA LEU A 642 7.58 19.23 13.09
C LEU A 642 7.98 20.57 12.50
N PHE A 643 8.54 21.44 13.35
CA PHE A 643 9.10 22.75 12.98
C PHE A 643 10.54 22.88 13.48
N TYR A 644 11.40 23.48 12.66
CA TYR A 644 12.76 23.86 13.08
C TYR A 644 12.74 25.24 13.71
N LEU A 645 13.54 25.45 14.77
CA LEU A 645 13.57 26.68 15.55
C LEU A 645 14.90 27.43 15.40
N ASN A 646 14.83 28.74 15.51
CA ASN A 646 15.99 29.58 15.77
C ASN A 646 16.51 29.31 17.17
N PRO A 647 17.80 29.70 17.48
CA PRO A 647 18.34 29.63 18.84
C PRO A 647 17.41 30.31 19.85
N ASN A 648 17.14 29.63 20.95
CA ASN A 648 16.23 30.07 22.02
C ASN A 648 16.75 29.65 23.38
N GLU A 649 16.22 30.21 24.48
CA GLU A 649 16.64 29.95 25.85
C GLU A 649 16.52 28.48 26.26
N TRP A 650 15.53 27.76 25.74
CA TRP A 650 15.31 26.33 25.97
C TRP A 650 16.31 25.43 25.24
N LYS A 651 17.13 26.00 24.36
CA LYS A 651 18.06 25.26 23.47
C LYS A 651 17.35 24.21 22.62
N PHE A 652 16.06 24.40 22.31
CA PHE A 652 15.31 23.56 21.38
C PHE A 652 15.70 23.92 19.96
N THR A 653 16.12 22.93 19.19
CA THR A 653 16.42 23.09 17.76
C THR A 653 15.19 22.77 16.87
N ARG A 654 14.19 22.13 17.46
CA ARG A 654 12.94 21.72 16.81
C ARG A 654 11.86 21.51 17.85
N ILE A 655 10.61 21.66 17.43
CA ILE A 655 9.41 21.36 18.23
C ILE A 655 8.36 20.70 17.34
N ALA A 656 7.49 19.87 17.90
CA ALA A 656 6.36 19.31 17.20
C ALA A 656 5.07 19.80 17.83
N PHE A 657 4.03 19.89 17.02
CA PHE A 657 2.66 20.14 17.46
C PHE A 657 1.75 19.01 16.95
N PRO A 658 0.59 18.77 17.57
CA PRO A 658 -0.42 17.90 16.97
C PRO A 658 -0.70 18.25 15.50
N SER A 659 -0.90 17.27 14.64
CA SER A 659 -0.99 17.51 13.19
C SER A 659 -2.19 18.36 12.76
N ASP A 660 -3.21 18.43 13.61
CA ASP A 660 -4.44 19.21 13.45
C ASP A 660 -4.34 20.65 13.95
N ILE A 661 -3.13 21.08 14.36
CA ILE A 661 -2.92 22.47 14.79
C ILE A 661 -3.34 23.45 13.70
N VAL A 662 -4.21 24.38 14.04
CA VAL A 662 -4.64 25.48 13.18
C VAL A 662 -4.03 26.82 13.58
N ARG A 663 -3.59 26.98 14.84
CA ARG A 663 -2.97 28.19 15.37
C ARG A 663 -1.96 27.85 16.45
N PHE A 664 -0.79 28.51 16.44
CA PHE A 664 0.19 28.35 17.51
C PHE A 664 -0.31 28.94 18.82
N PRO A 665 -0.05 28.27 19.96
CA PRO A 665 -0.33 28.81 21.28
C PRO A 665 0.43 30.12 21.52
N LYS A 666 -0.13 30.99 22.37
CA LYS A 666 0.47 32.30 22.71
C LYS A 666 1.88 32.16 23.28
N TRP A 667 2.08 31.15 24.17
CA TRP A 667 3.40 30.89 24.75
C TRP A 667 4.47 30.57 23.71
N PHE A 668 4.06 29.89 22.60
CA PHE A 668 4.99 29.57 21.54
C PHE A 668 5.42 30.83 20.75
N LEU A 669 4.48 31.66 20.39
CA LEU A 669 4.73 32.91 19.64
C LEU A 669 5.58 33.92 20.44
N GLU A 670 5.50 33.90 21.77
CA GLU A 670 6.26 34.77 22.65
C GLU A 670 7.69 34.31 22.90
N ASN A 671 7.94 32.99 22.87
CA ASN A 671 9.22 32.42 23.30
C ASN A 671 10.03 31.74 22.19
N PHE A 672 9.41 31.43 21.06
CA PHE A 672 10.04 30.69 19.98
C PHE A 672 9.80 31.35 18.62
N THR A 673 10.79 31.23 17.74
CA THR A 673 10.67 31.64 16.34
C THR A 673 11.06 30.49 15.43
N VAL A 674 10.26 30.24 14.38
CA VAL A 674 10.55 29.20 13.42
C VAL A 674 11.68 29.62 12.50
N ASN A 675 12.62 28.72 12.25
CA ASN A 675 13.70 28.92 11.30
C ASN A 675 13.26 28.59 9.89
N TYR A 676 12.74 29.59 9.18
CA TYR A 676 12.21 29.45 7.82
C TYR A 676 13.25 28.95 6.82
N SER A 677 14.47 29.48 6.87
CA SER A 677 15.55 29.11 5.96
C SER A 677 15.95 27.66 6.13
N LEU A 678 16.10 27.19 7.36
CA LEU A 678 16.41 25.80 7.63
C LEU A 678 15.25 24.87 7.28
N THR A 679 14.01 25.31 7.52
CA THR A 679 12.81 24.54 7.16
C THR A 679 12.72 24.36 5.65
N GLU A 680 12.86 25.44 4.87
CA GLU A 680 12.87 25.42 3.41
C GLU A 680 14.00 24.54 2.88
N GLN A 681 15.22 24.73 3.36
CA GLN A 681 16.38 23.93 2.96
C GLN A 681 16.13 22.42 3.20
N LYS A 682 15.68 22.05 4.39
CA LYS A 682 15.39 20.64 4.72
C LYS A 682 14.27 20.05 3.88
N MET A 683 13.25 20.84 3.58
CA MET A 683 12.12 20.41 2.78
C MET A 683 12.46 20.27 1.30
N ILE A 684 13.13 21.22 0.71
CA ILE A 684 13.41 21.23 -0.73
C ILE A 684 14.67 20.44 -1.07
N ASP A 685 15.79 20.68 -0.42
CA ASP A 685 17.06 20.05 -0.78
C ASP A 685 17.02 18.53 -0.57
N LEU A 686 16.46 18.06 0.56
CA LEU A 686 16.33 16.62 0.81
C LEU A 686 15.38 15.93 -0.16
N LYS A 687 14.30 16.62 -0.58
CA LYS A 687 13.33 16.04 -1.50
C LYS A 687 13.81 16.07 -2.95
N LEU A 688 14.57 17.08 -3.36
CA LEU A 688 15.18 17.16 -4.68
C LEU A 688 16.40 16.25 -4.83
N SER A 689 17.21 16.08 -3.76
CA SER A 689 18.48 15.37 -3.84
C SER A 689 18.39 14.00 -4.51
N GLY A 690 17.38 13.20 -4.17
CA GLY A 690 17.20 11.87 -4.77
C GLY A 690 16.82 11.89 -6.26
N MET A 691 16.13 12.93 -6.74
CA MET A 691 15.81 13.11 -8.16
C MET A 691 17.04 13.56 -8.95
N PHE A 692 17.74 14.55 -8.42
CA PHE A 692 18.90 15.17 -9.06
C PHE A 692 20.12 14.22 -9.07
N GLU A 693 20.36 13.50 -7.98
CA GLU A 693 21.40 12.47 -7.90
C GLU A 693 21.19 11.37 -8.95
N ALA A 694 19.93 11.02 -9.27
CA ALA A 694 19.61 9.99 -10.26
C ALA A 694 19.97 10.40 -11.71
N ILE A 695 19.99 11.69 -12.01
CA ILE A 695 20.31 12.26 -13.32
C ILE A 695 21.64 13.01 -13.34
N ASN A 696 22.46 12.84 -12.31
CA ASN A 696 23.76 13.50 -12.13
C ASN A 696 23.68 15.02 -12.17
N TRP A 697 22.61 15.60 -11.61
CA TRP A 697 22.45 17.04 -11.44
C TRP A 697 22.71 17.43 -9.98
N GLU A 698 23.20 18.65 -9.76
CA GLU A 698 23.35 19.25 -8.45
C GLU A 698 22.05 19.96 -8.06
N VAL A 699 21.69 19.88 -6.77
CA VAL A 699 20.51 20.61 -6.27
C VAL A 699 20.80 22.10 -6.25
N PRO A 700 20.06 22.93 -7.01
CA PRO A 700 20.34 24.36 -7.11
C PRO A 700 20.16 25.07 -5.77
N ASN A 701 21.18 25.84 -5.37
CA ASN A 701 21.11 26.76 -4.26
C ASN A 701 21.59 28.17 -4.67
N ARG A 702 21.24 29.18 -3.89
CA ARG A 702 21.64 30.58 -4.19
C ARG A 702 23.16 30.79 -4.28
N GLN A 703 23.93 30.02 -3.52
CA GLN A 703 25.40 30.16 -3.49
C GLN A 703 26.04 29.58 -4.75
N THR A 704 25.52 28.47 -5.29
CA THR A 704 26.01 27.85 -6.53
C THR A 704 25.90 28.79 -7.73
N ARG A 705 24.82 29.59 -7.81
CA ARG A 705 24.64 30.54 -8.92
C ARG A 705 25.63 31.71 -8.87
N LEU A 706 25.94 32.22 -7.67
CA LEU A 706 26.95 33.28 -7.50
C LEU A 706 28.34 32.79 -7.89
N THR A 707 28.66 31.52 -7.59
CA THR A 707 29.96 30.95 -7.94
C THR A 707 30.05 30.68 -9.45
N ASN A 708 29.01 30.16 -10.07
CA ASN A 708 28.98 29.90 -11.52
C ASN A 708 28.95 31.19 -12.35
N SER A 709 28.24 32.22 -11.90
CA SER A 709 28.25 33.53 -12.59
C SER A 709 29.59 34.29 -12.43
N LEU A 710 30.41 33.94 -11.46
CA LEU A 710 31.77 34.48 -11.27
C LEU A 710 32.83 33.67 -12.06
N LEU A 711 32.49 32.45 -12.51
CA LEU A 711 33.39 31.62 -13.32
C LEU A 711 33.13 31.80 -14.84
N GLU A 712 32.05 32.47 -15.22
CA GLU A 712 31.72 32.84 -16.62
C GLU A 712 32.25 34.23 -17.02
N PHE A 713 32.96 34.92 -16.10
CA PHE A 713 33.76 36.12 -16.38
C PHE A 713 35.26 35.78 -16.23
#